data_7a831afc0409e0c14914aa6da6824b05
#
_entry.id   7a831afc0409e0c14914aa6da6824b05
#
_cell.length_a   1.000
_cell.length_b   1.000
_cell.length_c   1.000
_cell.angle_alpha   90.00
_cell.angle_beta   90.00
_cell.angle_gamma   90.00
#
_symmetry.space_group_name_H-M   'P 1'
#
loop_
_entity.id
_entity.type
_entity.pdbx_description
1 polymer ?
#
loop_
_entity_poly.entity_id
_entity_poly.type
_entity_poly.pdbx_seq_one_letter_code
_entity_poly.pdbx_strand_id
1 'polypeptide(L)'
;MSDSPAHADDRFWHLSPDQLCKRLGCGLTGLTAADASERLARFGPNSDARPRVEGAARAIMRRLLEPLSLILLVAGIVSMLTGDDIGGLIIVLILALSIGLDTVQEGHALQAAEVLRRSVALKAEVRRDNDFREIDVDRLVPGDILRVRSGDIIPADALILECTAFTAGEAALTGEPYPVQKRAGATTGPDDKSNALFRGAVAQTGEAVALVVRTGRETVFGAAASALAEAQTPSPFERDLREFGLVIARATLALVLVVLTVRVVFGRPVMDSLLFAVALAVGLTPELLPMITTVTLSRGALRMAGRKVIVKRLAAIHDLGAMTVLCTDKTGTLTSAEITLARSLDAAGKDDARAARLGAIAAKLGGDRGSLDAALVAGQSNAAQGWTLAGRQAFDFSRRLGSVLATGPEGALLIVKGAPEAVLELCVMDDDTRTRAIARVHELASEGLRSIAIASRPWTGATREVETEDETDLVFEGFCAFADPPKPTAAAAIARLAATGITLKILSGDDPVVVKRLAGLVGLNADRVLSGADIAELSDEALAVQVQSTDAYGRLAPDQKSRVVKALQAGGAVVGFLGDGINDAPALKAADIGLSVEGATGVAQAAADIILLASDLEVVADGVEEGRRTFANIMKYVRMGASSNFGNMLSMAIASMALPFLPMLPTQILLNNLLYDLSELGIPFDQVSRAATTQPQVWSMTRLVRFAAIMGPLSSVFDFLTFGALIMLFHASPDEFRTAWFIESMATQILVIFIIRTNGRAWRSWPDPVLSASSLVALLVAMLVPFTPLGAWFGFVAPPPLMMAGIAALVVVYLACAELLKPFAIRAGLKG
;
A
#
# COMPACT_ATOMS: atom_id res chain seq x y z
N MET A 1 27.44 -29.01 14.47
CA MET A 1 26.70 -29.79 15.47
C MET A 1 26.92 -29.10 16.78
N SER A 2 26.00 -28.22 17.17
CA SER A 2 25.96 -27.62 18.50
C SER A 2 24.49 -27.69 18.93
N ASP A 3 24.26 -28.40 20.01
CA ASP A 3 22.99 -28.68 20.62
C ASP A 3 22.18 -27.41 20.85
N SER A 4 21.01 -27.37 20.23
CA SER A 4 19.92 -26.45 20.54
C SER A 4 19.10 -27.07 21.69
N PRO A 5 19.00 -26.45 22.86
CA PRO A 5 18.10 -26.91 23.90
C PRO A 5 16.73 -26.28 23.65
N ALA A 6 16.00 -26.80 22.67
CA ALA A 6 14.62 -26.43 22.46
C ALA A 6 13.79 -27.70 22.31
N HIS A 7 12.86 -27.88 23.22
CA HIS A 7 11.69 -28.75 23.27
C HIS A 7 11.58 -29.51 24.59
N ALA A 8 11.55 -28.78 25.70
CA ALA A 8 10.95 -29.27 26.93
C ALA A 8 10.10 -28.13 27.51
N ASP A 9 8.79 -28.33 27.52
CA ASP A 9 7.75 -27.52 28.15
C ASP A 9 7.46 -26.16 27.51
N ASP A 10 6.83 -26.19 26.37
CA ASP A 10 6.48 -25.03 25.56
C ASP A 10 5.29 -24.19 26.10
N ARG A 11 4.74 -24.56 27.25
CA ARG A 11 3.50 -24.03 27.84
C ARG A 11 3.79 -22.99 28.92
N PHE A 12 4.25 -21.80 28.53
CA PHE A 12 4.57 -20.70 29.45
C PHE A 12 3.39 -20.25 30.33
N TRP A 13 2.14 -20.50 29.89
CA TRP A 13 0.91 -20.15 30.62
C TRP A 13 0.64 -21.04 31.85
N HIS A 14 1.40 -22.09 32.05
CA HIS A 14 1.37 -22.89 33.27
C HIS A 14 2.36 -22.43 34.35
N LEU A 15 3.30 -21.54 34.00
CA LEU A 15 4.28 -21.00 34.92
C LEU A 15 3.72 -19.77 35.66
N SER A 16 4.11 -19.61 36.92
CA SER A 16 3.80 -18.38 37.66
C SER A 16 4.64 -17.20 37.15
N PRO A 17 4.15 -15.94 37.31
CA PRO A 17 4.94 -14.75 36.96
C PRO A 17 6.36 -14.76 37.55
N ASP A 18 6.51 -15.18 38.81
CA ASP A 18 7.83 -15.26 39.49
C ASP A 18 8.76 -16.31 38.87
N GLN A 19 8.20 -17.45 38.46
CA GLN A 19 8.97 -18.49 37.76
C GLN A 19 9.47 -18.01 36.41
N LEU A 20 8.58 -17.31 35.66
CA LEU A 20 8.95 -16.73 34.38
C LEU A 20 9.96 -15.59 34.52
N CYS A 21 9.83 -14.71 35.51
CA CYS A 21 10.79 -13.67 35.79
C CYS A 21 12.17 -14.25 36.11
N LYS A 22 12.25 -15.30 36.94
CA LYS A 22 13.50 -16.02 37.21
C LYS A 22 14.11 -16.63 35.95
N ARG A 23 13.30 -17.27 35.10
CA ARG A 23 13.75 -17.88 33.85
C ARG A 23 14.24 -16.85 32.84
N LEU A 24 13.55 -15.71 32.74
CA LEU A 24 13.90 -14.62 31.84
C LEU A 24 14.96 -13.66 32.42
N GLY A 25 15.30 -13.78 33.69
CA GLY A 25 16.20 -12.84 34.37
C GLY A 25 15.69 -11.42 34.41
N CYS A 26 14.39 -11.23 34.69
CA CYS A 26 13.74 -9.91 34.73
C CYS A 26 12.98 -9.72 36.04
N GLY A 27 12.51 -8.48 36.29
CA GLY A 27 11.63 -8.15 37.42
C GLY A 27 10.26 -7.69 36.93
N LEU A 28 9.22 -7.73 37.81
CA LEU A 28 7.90 -7.22 37.51
C LEU A 28 7.83 -5.68 37.43
N THR A 29 8.91 -4.97 37.69
CA THR A 29 9.03 -3.51 37.52
C THR A 29 9.42 -3.08 36.11
N GLY A 30 9.72 -4.04 35.23
CA GLY A 30 10.20 -3.82 33.87
C GLY A 30 11.72 -3.87 33.75
N LEU A 31 12.21 -3.89 32.50
CA LEU A 31 13.63 -3.88 32.18
C LEU A 31 14.20 -2.46 32.25
N THR A 32 15.53 -2.35 32.48
CA THR A 32 16.21 -1.08 32.21
C THR A 32 16.44 -0.90 30.71
N ALA A 33 16.66 0.34 30.26
CA ALA A 33 16.95 0.62 28.85
C ALA A 33 18.23 -0.08 28.37
N ALA A 34 19.21 -0.27 29.26
CA ALA A 34 20.46 -0.98 28.98
C ALA A 34 20.21 -2.50 28.79
N ASP A 35 19.48 -3.14 29.71
CA ASP A 35 19.13 -4.55 29.62
C ASP A 35 18.30 -4.86 28.36
N ALA A 36 17.35 -3.98 28.04
CA ALA A 36 16.54 -4.12 26.83
C ALA A 36 17.38 -4.03 25.55
N SER A 37 18.40 -3.17 25.52
CA SER A 37 19.32 -3.05 24.38
C SER A 37 20.22 -4.29 24.24
N GLU A 38 20.74 -4.83 25.34
CA GLU A 38 21.52 -6.07 25.34
C GLU A 38 20.68 -7.26 24.87
N ARG A 39 19.43 -7.35 25.35
CA ARG A 39 18.47 -8.39 24.93
C ARG A 39 18.10 -8.27 23.45
N LEU A 40 17.92 -7.05 22.95
CA LEU A 40 17.66 -6.82 21.52
C LEU A 40 18.82 -7.30 20.64
N ALA A 41 20.07 -7.11 21.11
CA ALA A 41 21.25 -7.64 20.41
C ALA A 41 21.29 -9.18 20.44
N ARG A 42 20.85 -9.80 21.55
CA ARG A 42 20.84 -11.26 21.74
C ARG A 42 19.70 -11.98 21.04
N PHE A 43 18.46 -11.51 21.18
CA PHE A 43 17.25 -12.16 20.65
C PHE A 43 16.88 -11.66 19.23
N GLY A 44 17.44 -10.52 18.83
CA GLY A 44 17.10 -9.85 17.58
C GLY A 44 15.78 -9.06 17.66
N PRO A 45 15.39 -8.40 16.56
CA PRO A 45 14.17 -7.62 16.50
C PRO A 45 12.93 -8.53 16.53
N ASN A 46 11.84 -8.02 17.11
CA ASN A 46 10.53 -8.68 17.12
C ASN A 46 9.86 -8.58 15.75
N SER A 47 10.43 -9.23 14.76
CA SER A 47 9.89 -9.28 13.40
C SER A 47 10.01 -10.69 12.81
N ASP A 48 9.11 -11.04 11.88
CA ASP A 48 9.13 -12.34 11.19
C ASP A 48 10.22 -12.40 10.12
N ALA A 49 10.50 -11.27 9.50
CA ALA A 49 11.58 -11.13 8.56
C ALA A 49 12.84 -10.67 9.29
N ARG A 50 13.93 -11.41 9.20
CA ARG A 50 15.24 -10.77 9.39
C ARG A 50 15.30 -9.66 8.34
N PRO A 51 15.59 -8.40 8.70
CA PRO A 51 15.90 -7.40 7.73
C PRO A 51 17.08 -7.93 6.92
N ARG A 52 16.81 -8.54 5.80
CA ARG A 52 17.82 -8.81 4.79
C ARG A 52 18.13 -7.47 4.15
N VAL A 53 18.95 -6.68 4.81
CA VAL A 53 19.83 -5.79 4.08
C VAL A 53 20.73 -6.77 3.34
N GLU A 54 20.35 -7.11 2.12
CA GLU A 54 21.23 -7.89 1.26
C GLU A 54 22.52 -7.10 1.17
N GLY A 55 23.61 -7.66 1.68
CA GLY A 55 24.92 -7.01 1.56
C GLY A 55 25.19 -6.81 0.04
N ALA A 56 25.79 -5.70 -0.32
CA ALA A 56 26.09 -5.36 -1.72
C ALA A 56 26.69 -6.55 -2.51
N ALA A 57 27.57 -7.32 -1.85
CA ALA A 57 28.16 -8.52 -2.48
C ALA A 57 27.11 -9.60 -2.86
N ARG A 58 26.07 -9.79 -2.02
CA ARG A 58 25.01 -10.77 -2.33
C ARG A 58 24.08 -10.27 -3.42
N ALA A 59 23.78 -8.98 -3.43
CA ALA A 59 22.99 -8.34 -4.47
C ALA A 59 23.72 -8.44 -5.84
N ILE A 60 25.00 -8.15 -5.88
CA ILE A 60 25.85 -8.30 -7.09
C ILE A 60 25.86 -9.77 -7.55
N MET A 61 26.07 -10.73 -6.62
CA MET A 61 26.10 -12.15 -6.96
C MET A 61 24.76 -12.63 -7.52
N ARG A 62 23.62 -12.20 -6.95
CA ARG A 62 22.29 -12.53 -7.47
C ARG A 62 22.11 -12.03 -8.90
N ARG A 63 22.50 -10.79 -9.19
CA ARG A 63 22.41 -10.19 -10.53
C ARG A 63 23.37 -10.86 -11.53
N LEU A 64 24.56 -11.22 -11.09
CA LEU A 64 25.50 -11.95 -11.92
C LEU A 64 24.97 -13.34 -12.31
N LEU A 65 24.15 -13.96 -11.46
CA LEU A 65 23.51 -15.25 -11.71
C LEU A 65 22.17 -15.13 -12.48
N GLU A 66 21.72 -13.93 -12.80
CA GLU A 66 20.58 -13.75 -13.70
C GLU A 66 20.92 -14.32 -15.11
N PRO A 67 19.96 -14.95 -15.79
CA PRO A 67 20.23 -15.67 -17.01
C PRO A 67 20.97 -14.85 -18.08
N LEU A 68 20.60 -13.58 -18.24
CA LEU A 68 21.18 -12.68 -19.23
C LEU A 68 22.63 -12.30 -18.86
N SER A 69 22.86 -11.90 -17.62
CA SER A 69 24.21 -11.58 -17.11
C SER A 69 25.15 -12.79 -17.20
N LEU A 70 24.63 -13.99 -16.90
CA LEU A 70 25.39 -15.22 -17.03
C LEU A 70 25.76 -15.52 -18.48
N ILE A 71 24.83 -15.33 -19.41
CA ILE A 71 25.08 -15.53 -20.85
C ILE A 71 26.14 -14.54 -21.35
N LEU A 72 26.07 -13.27 -20.94
CA LEU A 72 27.07 -12.25 -21.26
C LEU A 72 28.44 -12.57 -20.68
N LEU A 73 28.48 -13.00 -19.42
CA LEU A 73 29.74 -13.43 -18.80
C LEU A 73 30.38 -14.58 -19.56
N VAL A 74 29.59 -15.59 -19.91
CA VAL A 74 30.05 -16.73 -20.73
C VAL A 74 30.50 -16.26 -22.11
N ALA A 75 29.74 -15.37 -22.74
CA ALA A 75 30.11 -14.81 -24.05
C ALA A 75 31.45 -14.06 -23.99
N GLY A 76 31.66 -13.23 -22.94
CA GLY A 76 32.93 -12.53 -22.72
C GLY A 76 34.12 -13.49 -22.53
N ILE A 77 33.93 -14.55 -21.73
CA ILE A 77 34.95 -15.58 -21.53
C ILE A 77 35.25 -16.32 -22.83
N VAL A 78 34.22 -16.70 -23.60
CA VAL A 78 34.39 -17.37 -24.87
C VAL A 78 35.11 -16.45 -25.88
N SER A 79 34.78 -15.15 -25.94
CA SER A 79 35.48 -14.17 -26.79
C SER A 79 36.98 -14.13 -26.49
N MET A 80 37.35 -14.08 -25.18
CA MET A 80 38.75 -14.14 -24.76
C MET A 80 39.43 -15.47 -25.18
N LEU A 81 38.77 -16.62 -25.02
CA LEU A 81 39.31 -17.94 -25.40
C LEU A 81 39.48 -18.12 -26.91
N THR A 82 38.71 -17.38 -27.70
CA THR A 82 38.80 -17.41 -29.18
C THR A 82 39.82 -16.40 -29.75
N GLY A 83 40.51 -15.65 -28.87
CA GLY A 83 41.59 -14.72 -29.28
C GLY A 83 41.17 -13.26 -29.43
N ASP A 84 39.91 -12.93 -29.08
CA ASP A 84 39.43 -11.54 -29.00
C ASP A 84 39.46 -11.06 -27.56
N ASP A 85 40.67 -10.90 -27.01
CA ASP A 85 40.88 -10.49 -25.62
C ASP A 85 40.25 -9.12 -25.30
N ILE A 86 40.33 -8.19 -26.25
CA ILE A 86 39.81 -6.81 -26.07
C ILE A 86 38.26 -6.86 -26.05
N GLY A 87 37.65 -7.55 -27.02
CA GLY A 87 36.19 -7.68 -27.05
C GLY A 87 35.62 -8.35 -25.80
N GLY A 88 36.27 -9.43 -25.36
CA GLY A 88 35.88 -10.12 -24.14
C GLY A 88 36.02 -9.25 -22.89
N LEU A 89 37.10 -8.48 -22.74
CA LEU A 89 37.31 -7.55 -21.65
C LEU A 89 36.24 -6.45 -21.62
N ILE A 90 35.90 -5.89 -22.78
CA ILE A 90 34.86 -4.86 -22.92
C ILE A 90 33.51 -5.41 -22.49
N ILE A 91 33.14 -6.61 -22.90
CA ILE A 91 31.87 -7.26 -22.48
C ILE A 91 31.80 -7.38 -20.96
N VAL A 92 32.87 -7.87 -20.31
CA VAL A 92 32.92 -8.02 -18.85
C VAL A 92 32.89 -6.66 -18.15
N LEU A 93 33.56 -5.65 -18.69
CA LEU A 93 33.56 -4.29 -18.11
C LEU A 93 32.17 -3.63 -18.18
N ILE A 94 31.49 -3.73 -19.33
CA ILE A 94 30.14 -3.21 -19.50
C ILE A 94 29.18 -3.91 -18.53
N LEU A 95 29.25 -5.23 -18.44
CA LEU A 95 28.44 -6.01 -17.48
C LEU A 95 28.68 -5.57 -16.04
N ALA A 96 29.96 -5.39 -15.65
CA ALA A 96 30.30 -4.93 -14.30
C ALA A 96 29.77 -3.51 -14.02
N LEU A 97 29.83 -2.62 -15.02
CA LEU A 97 29.32 -1.26 -14.91
C LEU A 97 27.79 -1.22 -14.78
N SER A 98 27.06 -1.98 -15.61
CA SER A 98 25.60 -2.13 -15.52
C SER A 98 25.16 -2.65 -14.15
N ILE A 99 25.73 -3.78 -13.71
CA ILE A 99 25.39 -4.36 -12.39
C ILE A 99 25.73 -3.38 -11.27
N GLY A 100 26.85 -2.67 -11.36
CA GLY A 100 27.26 -1.66 -10.38
C GLY A 100 26.28 -0.49 -10.29
N LEU A 101 25.89 0.07 -11.42
CA LEU A 101 24.95 1.17 -11.53
C LEU A 101 23.58 0.82 -10.94
N ASP A 102 23.05 -0.33 -11.34
CA ASP A 102 21.77 -0.85 -10.86
C ASP A 102 21.77 -1.08 -9.35
N THR A 103 22.85 -1.69 -8.82
CA THR A 103 22.96 -2.01 -7.40
C THR A 103 22.97 -0.73 -6.54
N VAL A 104 23.71 0.29 -7.00
CA VAL A 104 23.79 1.57 -6.28
C VAL A 104 22.45 2.31 -6.30
N GLN A 105 21.80 2.38 -7.47
CA GLN A 105 20.54 3.14 -7.61
C GLN A 105 19.37 2.45 -6.89
N GLU A 106 19.23 1.13 -7.03
CA GLU A 106 18.19 0.38 -6.30
C GLU A 106 18.42 0.46 -4.80
N GLY A 107 19.67 0.36 -4.35
CA GLY A 107 20.03 0.47 -2.93
C GLY A 107 19.60 1.82 -2.33
N HIS A 108 19.89 2.93 -3.00
CA HIS A 108 19.46 4.27 -2.55
C HIS A 108 17.94 4.41 -2.51
N ALA A 109 17.25 3.89 -3.53
CA ALA A 109 15.80 3.96 -3.62
C ALA A 109 15.11 3.17 -2.49
N LEU A 110 15.56 1.93 -2.25
CA LEU A 110 15.04 1.08 -1.18
C LEU A 110 15.33 1.64 0.21
N GLN A 111 16.50 2.21 0.44
CA GLN A 111 16.85 2.84 1.71
C GLN A 111 15.94 4.03 2.02
N ALA A 112 15.66 4.88 1.05
CA ALA A 112 14.75 6.00 1.20
C ALA A 112 13.32 5.56 1.54
N ALA A 113 12.81 4.52 0.87
CA ALA A 113 11.50 3.93 1.15
C ALA A 113 11.43 3.30 2.55
N GLU A 114 12.49 2.62 2.99
CA GLU A 114 12.54 1.99 4.33
C GLU A 114 12.53 3.03 5.46
N VAL A 115 13.18 4.17 5.31
CA VAL A 115 13.11 5.27 6.28
C VAL A 115 11.67 5.76 6.47
N LEU A 116 10.92 5.91 5.37
CA LEU A 116 9.51 6.29 5.43
C LEU A 116 8.64 5.22 6.09
N ARG A 117 8.86 3.96 5.76
CA ARG A 117 8.13 2.83 6.35
C ARG A 117 8.30 2.78 7.86
N ARG A 118 9.50 3.06 8.36
CA ARG A 118 9.78 3.11 9.81
C ARG A 118 9.09 4.27 10.51
N SER A 119 8.78 5.36 9.84
CA SER A 119 8.10 6.50 10.46
C SER A 119 6.67 6.22 10.91
N VAL A 120 6.03 5.17 10.35
CA VAL A 120 4.68 4.69 10.70
C VAL A 120 4.70 3.25 11.23
N ALA A 121 5.82 2.82 11.83
CA ALA A 121 5.91 1.51 12.47
C ALA A 121 4.91 1.40 13.63
N LEU A 122 4.33 0.21 13.80
CA LEU A 122 3.46 -0.07 14.94
C LEU A 122 4.24 0.13 16.24
N LYS A 123 3.58 0.76 17.20
CA LYS A 123 4.14 1.03 18.52
C LYS A 123 3.54 0.09 19.56
N ALA A 124 4.28 -0.15 20.61
CA ALA A 124 3.84 -0.89 21.80
C ALA A 124 4.16 -0.07 23.05
N GLU A 125 3.25 -0.05 24.00
CA GLU A 125 3.45 0.62 25.29
C GLU A 125 4.09 -0.37 26.27
N VAL A 126 5.32 -0.11 26.66
CA VAL A 126 6.09 -1.00 27.56
C VAL A 126 6.57 -0.26 28.81
N ARG A 127 6.66 -0.99 29.94
CA ARG A 127 7.23 -0.45 31.15
C ARG A 127 8.74 -0.74 31.19
N ARG A 128 9.55 0.31 31.06
CA ARG A 128 11.01 0.30 31.21
C ARG A 128 11.43 1.40 32.18
N ASP A 129 12.45 1.15 32.97
CA ASP A 129 12.91 2.08 34.03
C ASP A 129 11.76 2.51 34.96
N ASN A 130 10.81 1.59 35.25
CA ASN A 130 9.63 1.76 36.08
C ASN A 130 8.55 2.73 35.53
N ASP A 131 8.65 3.15 34.26
CA ASP A 131 7.67 4.04 33.63
C ASP A 131 7.20 3.46 32.29
N PHE A 132 5.93 3.73 31.92
CA PHE A 132 5.37 3.32 30.65
C PHE A 132 5.77 4.29 29.56
N ARG A 133 6.34 3.73 28.47
CA ARG A 133 6.74 4.47 27.28
C ARG A 133 6.38 3.72 26.00
N GLU A 134 6.10 4.45 24.95
CA GLU A 134 5.92 3.89 23.62
C GLU A 134 7.27 3.55 22.99
N ILE A 135 7.38 2.34 22.44
CA ILE A 135 8.51 1.89 21.63
C ILE A 135 8.00 1.29 20.32
N ASP A 136 8.85 1.24 19.30
CA ASP A 136 8.54 0.48 18.11
C ASP A 136 8.41 -1.01 18.45
N VAL A 137 7.40 -1.70 17.89
CA VAL A 137 7.15 -3.13 18.12
C VAL A 137 8.39 -3.98 17.84
N ASP A 138 9.20 -3.62 16.85
CA ASP A 138 10.43 -4.32 16.50
C ASP A 138 11.49 -4.30 17.64
N ARG A 139 11.39 -3.38 18.59
CA ARG A 139 12.31 -3.22 19.73
C ARG A 139 11.82 -3.91 20.99
N LEU A 140 10.72 -4.64 20.91
CA LEU A 140 10.17 -5.43 22.00
C LEU A 140 11.03 -6.67 22.22
N VAL A 141 11.33 -6.98 23.48
CA VAL A 141 12.19 -8.11 23.87
C VAL A 141 11.57 -8.97 24.99
N PRO A 142 11.93 -10.27 25.09
CA PRO A 142 11.50 -11.10 26.22
C PRO A 142 11.92 -10.48 27.57
N GLY A 143 10.96 -10.37 28.50
CA GLY A 143 11.12 -9.73 29.80
C GLY A 143 10.60 -8.29 29.88
N ASP A 144 10.19 -7.68 28.76
CA ASP A 144 9.44 -6.41 28.79
C ASP A 144 8.06 -6.61 29.44
N ILE A 145 7.55 -5.58 30.09
CA ILE A 145 6.17 -5.53 30.56
C ILE A 145 5.35 -4.68 29.60
N LEU A 146 4.47 -5.34 28.89
CA LEU A 146 3.63 -4.80 27.83
C LEU A 146 2.29 -4.37 28.38
N ARG A 147 1.77 -3.22 27.96
CA ARG A 147 0.37 -2.81 28.13
C ARG A 147 -0.33 -2.90 26.81
N VAL A 148 -1.51 -3.54 26.80
CA VAL A 148 -2.37 -3.74 25.63
C VAL A 148 -3.74 -3.22 25.92
N ARG A 149 -4.31 -2.41 25.02
CA ARG A 149 -5.64 -1.83 25.11
C ARG A 149 -6.52 -2.28 23.95
N SER A 150 -7.82 -2.10 24.11
CA SER A 150 -8.77 -2.35 23.01
C SER A 150 -8.34 -1.65 21.72
N GLY A 151 -8.31 -2.39 20.61
CA GLY A 151 -7.83 -1.93 19.31
C GLY A 151 -6.37 -2.26 18.98
N ASP A 152 -5.59 -2.70 19.98
CA ASP A 152 -4.19 -3.08 19.74
C ASP A 152 -4.08 -4.48 19.16
N ILE A 153 -3.09 -4.66 18.29
CA ILE A 153 -2.59 -6.01 17.98
C ILE A 153 -1.61 -6.40 19.06
N ILE A 154 -1.77 -7.59 19.61
CA ILE A 154 -0.84 -8.17 20.56
C ILE A 154 0.48 -8.44 19.83
N PRO A 155 1.59 -7.74 20.21
CA PRO A 155 2.81 -7.75 19.40
C PRO A 155 3.73 -8.93 19.68
N ALA A 156 3.51 -9.69 20.78
CA ALA A 156 4.35 -10.79 21.23
C ALA A 156 3.56 -11.78 22.08
N ASP A 157 4.09 -12.99 22.30
CA ASP A 157 3.50 -13.90 23.28
C ASP A 157 3.85 -13.44 24.70
N ALA A 158 2.83 -13.28 25.53
CA ALA A 158 2.98 -12.72 26.87
C ALA A 158 2.07 -13.40 27.91
N LEU A 159 2.47 -13.38 29.18
CA LEU A 159 1.67 -13.82 30.32
C LEU A 159 0.98 -12.62 30.97
N ILE A 160 -0.34 -12.68 31.15
CA ILE A 160 -1.11 -11.61 31.76
C ILE A 160 -0.77 -11.52 33.25
N LEU A 161 -0.36 -10.31 33.68
CA LEU A 161 -0.12 -9.97 35.08
C LEU A 161 -1.37 -9.36 35.71
N GLU A 162 -2.00 -8.44 35.00
CA GLU A 162 -3.20 -7.70 35.40
C GLU A 162 -4.10 -7.49 34.19
N CYS A 163 -5.41 -7.57 34.37
CA CYS A 163 -6.36 -7.21 33.30
C CYS A 163 -7.68 -6.71 33.85
N THR A 164 -8.37 -5.87 33.08
CA THR A 164 -9.70 -5.34 33.38
C THR A 164 -10.61 -5.56 32.18
N ALA A 165 -11.63 -6.43 32.34
CA ALA A 165 -12.62 -6.73 31.31
C ALA A 165 -12.02 -7.01 29.91
N PHE A 166 -10.91 -7.74 29.88
CA PHE A 166 -10.11 -7.92 28.68
C PHE A 166 -10.55 -9.14 27.86
N THR A 167 -10.86 -8.91 26.59
CA THR A 167 -11.12 -9.98 25.62
C THR A 167 -10.18 -9.86 24.43
N ALA A 168 -9.75 -11.01 23.89
CA ALA A 168 -8.88 -11.08 22.73
C ALA A 168 -9.52 -11.92 21.61
N GLY A 169 -9.51 -11.38 20.39
CA GLY A 169 -9.87 -12.12 19.18
C GLY A 169 -8.69 -12.97 18.71
N GLU A 170 -8.79 -14.28 18.82
CA GLU A 170 -7.74 -15.24 18.49
C GLU A 170 -8.04 -16.01 17.20
N ALA A 171 -8.91 -15.48 16.35
CA ALA A 171 -9.35 -16.14 15.12
C ALA A 171 -8.19 -16.52 14.18
N ALA A 172 -7.12 -15.72 14.16
CA ALA A 172 -5.93 -16.02 13.37
C ALA A 172 -5.15 -17.26 13.87
N LEU A 173 -5.34 -17.65 15.13
CA LEU A 173 -4.67 -18.79 15.77
C LEU A 173 -5.55 -20.03 15.85
N THR A 174 -6.83 -19.82 16.19
CA THR A 174 -7.77 -20.90 16.51
C THR A 174 -8.74 -21.20 15.37
N GLY A 175 -8.90 -20.24 14.43
CA GLY A 175 -9.98 -20.28 13.43
C GLY A 175 -11.36 -19.89 13.99
N GLU A 176 -11.49 -19.72 15.30
CA GLU A 176 -12.76 -19.40 15.96
C GLU A 176 -13.00 -17.88 15.96
N PRO A 177 -14.12 -17.39 15.43
CA PRO A 177 -14.37 -15.95 15.27
C PRO A 177 -14.72 -15.23 16.56
N TYR A 178 -15.05 -15.97 17.64
CA TYR A 178 -15.52 -15.37 18.89
C TYR A 178 -14.37 -14.91 19.78
N PRO A 179 -14.44 -13.69 20.37
CA PRO A 179 -13.45 -13.23 21.34
C PRO A 179 -13.38 -14.14 22.57
N VAL A 180 -12.15 -14.41 23.01
CA VAL A 180 -11.87 -15.20 24.22
C VAL A 180 -11.67 -14.26 25.40
N GLN A 181 -12.41 -14.49 26.49
CA GLN A 181 -12.19 -13.75 27.72
C GLN A 181 -10.86 -14.14 28.37
N LYS A 182 -10.07 -13.16 28.72
CA LYS A 182 -8.75 -13.31 29.34
C LYS A 182 -8.78 -12.90 30.80
N ARG A 183 -7.95 -13.55 31.62
CA ARG A 183 -7.84 -13.27 33.05
C ARG A 183 -6.40 -13.46 33.53
N ALA A 184 -6.02 -12.70 34.55
CA ALA A 184 -4.74 -12.92 35.25
C ALA A 184 -4.86 -14.12 36.21
N GLY A 185 -3.73 -14.77 36.49
CA GLY A 185 -3.66 -15.84 37.49
C GLY A 185 -3.37 -17.22 36.93
N ALA A 186 -3.52 -18.24 37.81
CA ALA A 186 -3.21 -19.61 37.44
C ALA A 186 -4.29 -20.23 36.53
N THR A 187 -3.87 -21.06 35.60
CA THR A 187 -4.76 -21.80 34.69
C THR A 187 -5.42 -22.97 35.40
N THR A 188 -6.65 -23.31 35.05
CA THR A 188 -7.47 -24.34 35.71
C THR A 188 -7.31 -25.74 35.08
N GLY A 189 -6.66 -25.83 33.93
CA GLY A 189 -6.48 -27.10 33.21
C GLY A 189 -5.33 -27.05 32.20
N PRO A 190 -4.96 -28.21 31.63
CA PRO A 190 -3.81 -28.31 30.72
C PRO A 190 -3.98 -27.55 29.39
N ASP A 191 -5.22 -27.30 28.99
CA ASP A 191 -5.54 -26.56 27.74
C ASP A 191 -6.08 -25.16 28.00
N ASP A 192 -6.17 -24.73 29.27
CA ASP A 192 -6.59 -23.37 29.62
C ASP A 192 -5.48 -22.36 29.32
N LYS A 193 -5.71 -21.46 28.37
CA LYS A 193 -4.83 -20.38 27.93
C LYS A 193 -5.38 -19.01 28.27
N SER A 194 -6.29 -18.93 29.23
CA SER A 194 -6.99 -17.67 29.57
C SER A 194 -6.06 -16.59 30.12
N ASN A 195 -4.89 -16.95 30.65
CA ASN A 195 -3.89 -16.02 31.15
C ASN A 195 -2.78 -15.69 30.15
N ALA A 196 -2.86 -16.20 28.91
CA ALA A 196 -1.86 -15.97 27.87
C ALA A 196 -2.39 -15.03 26.79
N LEU A 197 -1.53 -14.17 26.32
CA LEU A 197 -1.67 -13.36 25.11
C LEU A 197 -0.79 -13.95 24.01
N PHE A 198 -1.31 -14.01 22.81
CA PHE A 198 -0.59 -14.56 21.66
C PHE A 198 -0.39 -13.49 20.61
N ARG A 199 0.79 -13.46 20.01
CA ARG A 199 1.12 -12.53 18.93
C ARG A 199 0.14 -12.64 17.76
N GLY A 200 -0.31 -11.50 17.25
CA GLY A 200 -1.25 -11.43 16.13
C GLY A 200 -2.73 -11.48 16.52
N ALA A 201 -3.04 -11.83 17.78
CA ALA A 201 -4.39 -11.68 18.31
C ALA A 201 -4.72 -10.19 18.51
N VAL A 202 -6.02 -9.86 18.51
CA VAL A 202 -6.52 -8.49 18.58
C VAL A 202 -7.20 -8.28 19.93
N ALA A 203 -6.79 -7.25 20.66
CA ALA A 203 -7.47 -6.82 21.88
C ALA A 203 -8.84 -6.21 21.52
N GLN A 204 -9.92 -6.88 21.87
CA GLN A 204 -11.28 -6.46 21.53
C GLN A 204 -11.85 -5.47 22.55
N THR A 205 -11.72 -5.79 23.85
CA THR A 205 -12.21 -4.96 24.95
C THR A 205 -11.19 -4.88 26.08
N GLY A 206 -11.32 -3.87 26.94
CA GLY A 206 -10.55 -3.74 28.18
C GLY A 206 -9.08 -3.39 28.01
N GLU A 207 -8.32 -3.62 29.07
CA GLU A 207 -6.88 -3.37 29.15
C GLU A 207 -6.20 -4.54 29.87
N ALA A 208 -4.99 -4.93 29.41
CA ALA A 208 -4.15 -5.91 30.06
C ALA A 208 -2.71 -5.44 30.18
N VAL A 209 -2.07 -5.78 31.31
CA VAL A 209 -0.64 -5.66 31.52
C VAL A 209 -0.05 -7.06 31.54
N ALA A 210 0.97 -7.34 30.71
CA ALA A 210 1.48 -8.67 30.50
C ALA A 210 3.01 -8.71 30.40
N LEU A 211 3.62 -9.80 30.86
CA LEU A 211 5.05 -10.07 30.74
C LEU A 211 5.33 -10.74 29.40
N VAL A 212 6.14 -10.12 28.56
CA VAL A 212 6.58 -10.67 27.28
C VAL A 212 7.48 -11.88 27.47
N VAL A 213 7.10 -13.00 26.89
CA VAL A 213 7.83 -14.28 27.03
C VAL A 213 8.59 -14.63 25.75
N ARG A 214 7.98 -14.43 24.60
CA ARG A 214 8.56 -14.75 23.28
C ARG A 214 8.29 -13.64 22.28
N THR A 215 9.23 -13.42 21.39
CA THR A 215 9.15 -12.40 20.32
C THR A 215 9.52 -13.01 18.96
N GLY A 216 9.11 -12.37 17.88
CA GLY A 216 9.46 -12.73 16.52
C GLY A 216 9.04 -14.17 16.15
N ARG A 217 9.97 -14.91 15.58
CA ARG A 217 9.75 -16.28 15.14
C ARG A 217 9.57 -17.31 16.26
N GLU A 218 9.94 -16.98 17.47
CA GLU A 218 9.80 -17.87 18.62
C GLU A 218 8.39 -17.86 19.21
N THR A 219 7.51 -16.95 18.77
CA THR A 219 6.11 -16.92 19.17
C THR A 219 5.34 -18.12 18.57
N VAL A 220 4.26 -18.50 19.22
CA VAL A 220 3.38 -19.59 18.75
C VAL A 220 2.94 -19.36 17.30
N PHE A 221 2.65 -18.11 16.96
CA PHE A 221 2.25 -17.72 15.61
C PHE A 221 3.44 -17.52 14.65
N GLY A 222 4.59 -17.10 15.15
CA GLY A 222 5.76 -16.77 14.32
C GLY A 222 6.28 -17.95 13.52
N ALA A 223 6.19 -19.16 14.06
CA ALA A 223 6.55 -20.38 13.36
C ALA A 223 5.57 -20.71 12.21
N ALA A 224 4.27 -20.48 12.39
CA ALA A 224 3.24 -20.71 11.38
C ALA A 224 3.19 -19.56 10.35
N ALA A 225 3.37 -18.31 10.78
CA ALA A 225 3.36 -17.13 9.91
C ALA A 225 4.51 -17.12 8.90
N SER A 226 5.65 -17.70 9.25
CA SER A 226 6.79 -17.84 8.32
C SER A 226 6.46 -18.71 7.12
N ALA A 227 5.58 -19.69 7.26
CA ALA A 227 5.09 -20.53 6.17
C ALA A 227 4.00 -19.84 5.32
N LEU A 228 3.24 -18.91 5.93
CA LEU A 228 2.16 -18.17 5.26
C LEU A 228 2.65 -16.86 4.62
N ALA A 229 3.74 -16.27 5.12
CA ALA A 229 4.32 -15.02 4.59
C ALA A 229 4.94 -15.18 3.18
N GLU A 230 5.22 -16.42 2.75
CA GLU A 230 5.68 -16.70 1.38
C GLU A 230 4.58 -16.60 0.32
N ALA A 231 3.32 -16.43 0.71
CA ALA A 231 2.16 -16.41 -0.20
C ALA A 231 1.50 -15.03 -0.32
N GLN A 232 2.27 -13.93 -0.39
CA GLN A 232 1.68 -12.66 -0.80
C GLN A 232 1.29 -12.73 -2.28
N THR A 233 0.00 -12.62 -2.57
CA THR A 233 -0.49 -12.51 -3.95
C THR A 233 0.10 -11.24 -4.59
N PRO A 234 0.80 -11.36 -5.73
CA PRO A 234 1.35 -10.19 -6.40
C PRO A 234 0.22 -9.23 -6.81
N SER A 235 0.48 -7.92 -6.72
CA SER A 235 -0.47 -6.89 -7.11
C SER A 235 -0.84 -7.00 -8.60
N PRO A 236 -1.99 -6.46 -9.05
CA PRO A 236 -2.33 -6.41 -10.45
C PRO A 236 -1.21 -5.84 -11.31
N PHE A 237 -0.58 -4.76 -10.86
CA PHE A 237 0.55 -4.14 -11.54
C PHE A 237 1.78 -5.05 -11.65
N GLU A 238 2.14 -5.76 -10.59
CA GLU A 238 3.28 -6.70 -10.63
C GLU A 238 3.02 -7.88 -11.58
N ARG A 239 1.77 -8.33 -11.67
CA ARG A 239 1.36 -9.36 -12.64
C ARG A 239 1.49 -8.87 -14.09
N ASP A 240 0.96 -7.67 -14.36
CA ASP A 240 1.01 -7.05 -15.69
C ASP A 240 2.45 -6.79 -16.14
N LEU A 241 3.30 -6.32 -15.24
CA LEU A 241 4.71 -6.08 -15.51
C LEU A 241 5.47 -7.38 -15.81
N ARG A 242 5.16 -8.44 -15.07
CA ARG A 242 5.73 -9.78 -15.31
C ARG A 242 5.27 -10.36 -16.65
N GLU A 243 3.99 -10.20 -16.98
CA GLU A 243 3.45 -10.62 -18.28
C GLU A 243 4.12 -9.88 -19.43
N PHE A 244 4.32 -8.58 -19.32
CA PHE A 244 5.07 -7.77 -20.27
C PHE A 244 6.49 -8.30 -20.46
N GLY A 245 7.21 -8.55 -19.35
CA GLY A 245 8.55 -9.13 -19.41
C GLY A 245 8.60 -10.48 -20.14
N LEU A 246 7.61 -11.35 -19.90
CA LEU A 246 7.50 -12.65 -20.58
C LEU A 246 7.21 -12.51 -22.08
N VAL A 247 6.39 -11.57 -22.49
CA VAL A 247 6.10 -11.30 -23.91
C VAL A 247 7.37 -10.84 -24.63
N ILE A 248 8.10 -9.89 -24.04
CA ILE A 248 9.39 -9.42 -24.57
C ILE A 248 10.39 -10.58 -24.66
N ALA A 249 10.57 -11.36 -23.60
CA ALA A 249 11.50 -12.50 -23.58
C ALA A 249 11.18 -13.53 -24.66
N ARG A 250 9.91 -13.84 -24.90
CA ARG A 250 9.49 -14.75 -25.99
C ARG A 250 9.77 -14.17 -27.37
N ALA A 251 9.49 -12.90 -27.58
CA ALA A 251 9.77 -12.22 -28.84
C ALA A 251 11.29 -12.16 -29.13
N THR A 252 12.09 -11.86 -28.10
CA THR A 252 13.56 -11.86 -28.17
C THR A 252 14.09 -13.22 -28.53
N LEU A 253 13.67 -14.29 -27.85
CA LEU A 253 14.09 -15.64 -28.11
C LEU A 253 13.76 -16.07 -29.55
N ALA A 254 12.57 -15.78 -30.03
CA ALA A 254 12.14 -16.07 -31.39
C ALA A 254 13.03 -15.35 -32.42
N LEU A 255 13.29 -14.05 -32.23
CA LEU A 255 14.14 -13.26 -33.13
C LEU A 255 15.58 -13.78 -33.16
N VAL A 256 16.16 -14.06 -31.99
CA VAL A 256 17.51 -14.61 -31.85
C VAL A 256 17.65 -15.94 -32.58
N LEU A 257 16.70 -16.86 -32.42
CA LEU A 257 16.69 -18.14 -33.10
C LEU A 257 16.58 -17.99 -34.62
N VAL A 258 15.73 -17.06 -35.10
CA VAL A 258 15.60 -16.76 -36.52
C VAL A 258 16.93 -16.23 -37.09
N VAL A 259 17.50 -15.21 -36.43
CA VAL A 259 18.77 -14.60 -36.86
C VAL A 259 19.91 -15.62 -36.88
N LEU A 260 20.07 -16.41 -35.82
CA LEU A 260 21.08 -17.45 -35.71
C LEU A 260 20.93 -18.49 -36.84
N THR A 261 19.69 -18.99 -37.02
CA THR A 261 19.41 -20.00 -38.05
C THR A 261 19.72 -19.48 -39.46
N VAL A 262 19.24 -18.28 -39.79
CA VAL A 262 19.46 -17.68 -41.11
C VAL A 262 20.95 -17.44 -41.35
N ARG A 263 21.66 -16.87 -40.37
CA ARG A 263 23.11 -16.64 -40.53
C ARG A 263 23.91 -17.95 -40.74
N VAL A 264 23.58 -19.00 -39.97
CA VAL A 264 24.22 -20.31 -40.12
C VAL A 264 23.90 -20.95 -41.50
N VAL A 265 22.62 -20.87 -41.92
CA VAL A 265 22.21 -21.36 -43.27
C VAL A 265 22.93 -20.63 -44.40
N PHE A 266 23.20 -19.32 -44.25
CA PHE A 266 23.98 -18.54 -45.21
C PHE A 266 25.50 -18.72 -45.07
N GLY A 267 25.97 -19.71 -44.30
CA GLY A 267 27.37 -20.08 -44.18
C GLY A 267 28.24 -19.09 -43.37
N ARG A 268 27.63 -18.27 -42.51
CA ARG A 268 28.41 -17.39 -41.68
C ARG A 268 29.03 -18.13 -40.49
N PRO A 269 30.19 -17.66 -39.98
CA PRO A 269 30.84 -18.29 -38.83
C PRO A 269 29.85 -18.43 -37.64
N VAL A 270 29.76 -19.64 -37.11
CA VAL A 270 28.79 -19.97 -36.04
C VAL A 270 29.07 -19.17 -34.79
N MET A 271 30.34 -19.00 -34.41
CA MET A 271 30.73 -18.29 -33.19
C MET A 271 30.37 -16.79 -33.28
N ASP A 272 30.69 -16.13 -34.38
CA ASP A 272 30.34 -14.71 -34.60
C ASP A 272 28.83 -14.52 -34.66
N SER A 273 28.12 -15.51 -35.22
CA SER A 273 26.65 -15.48 -35.26
C SER A 273 26.04 -15.67 -33.89
N LEU A 274 26.63 -16.50 -33.03
CA LEU A 274 26.19 -16.71 -31.66
C LEU A 274 26.45 -15.48 -30.80
N LEU A 275 27.66 -14.93 -30.83
CA LEU A 275 27.98 -13.70 -30.05
C LEU A 275 27.09 -12.52 -30.47
N PHE A 276 26.86 -12.37 -31.78
CA PHE A 276 25.94 -11.34 -32.28
C PHE A 276 24.51 -11.58 -31.82
N ALA A 277 24.01 -12.84 -31.87
CA ALA A 277 22.67 -13.19 -31.45
C ALA A 277 22.47 -12.95 -29.95
N VAL A 278 23.48 -13.22 -29.12
CA VAL A 278 23.48 -12.94 -27.69
C VAL A 278 23.47 -11.42 -27.44
N ALA A 279 24.31 -10.64 -28.12
CA ALA A 279 24.31 -9.19 -27.98
C ALA A 279 22.96 -8.58 -28.41
N LEU A 280 22.34 -9.11 -29.46
CA LEU A 280 21.01 -8.72 -29.91
C LEU A 280 19.93 -9.05 -28.84
N ALA A 281 20.04 -10.21 -28.18
CA ALA A 281 19.13 -10.60 -27.11
C ALA A 281 19.16 -9.60 -25.93
N VAL A 282 20.34 -9.21 -25.52
CA VAL A 282 20.56 -8.21 -24.45
C VAL A 282 19.92 -6.88 -24.82
N GLY A 283 20.12 -6.39 -26.03
CA GLY A 283 19.58 -5.12 -26.48
C GLY A 283 18.06 -5.07 -26.58
N LEU A 284 17.39 -6.21 -26.74
CA LEU A 284 15.93 -6.29 -26.76
C LEU A 284 15.29 -6.33 -25.36
N THR A 285 16.05 -6.75 -24.34
CA THR A 285 15.53 -6.87 -22.99
C THR A 285 15.60 -5.52 -22.26
N PRO A 286 14.47 -5.02 -21.71
CA PRO A 286 14.49 -3.78 -20.92
C PRO A 286 15.12 -4.04 -19.55
N GLU A 287 16.45 -4.08 -19.48
CA GLU A 287 17.20 -4.44 -18.26
C GLU A 287 16.92 -3.51 -17.10
N LEU A 288 16.76 -2.21 -17.38
CA LEU A 288 16.52 -1.21 -16.35
C LEU A 288 15.07 -1.14 -15.86
N LEU A 289 14.12 -1.91 -16.42
CA LEU A 289 12.70 -1.81 -16.05
C LEU A 289 12.43 -2.01 -14.55
N PRO A 290 12.98 -3.03 -13.88
CA PRO A 290 12.81 -3.21 -12.44
C PRO A 290 13.41 -2.03 -11.64
N MET A 291 14.59 -1.57 -12.02
CA MET A 291 15.28 -0.47 -11.36
C MET A 291 14.54 0.87 -11.55
N ILE A 292 14.19 1.24 -12.79
CA ILE A 292 13.42 2.46 -13.09
C ILE A 292 12.08 2.45 -12.35
N THR A 293 11.40 1.30 -12.30
CA THR A 293 10.15 1.14 -11.56
C THR A 293 10.37 1.40 -10.07
N THR A 294 11.37 0.76 -9.46
CA THR A 294 11.68 0.92 -8.03
C THR A 294 12.08 2.36 -7.70
N VAL A 295 12.94 2.99 -8.50
CA VAL A 295 13.35 4.39 -8.31
C VAL A 295 12.16 5.33 -8.45
N THR A 296 11.31 5.13 -9.45
CA THR A 296 10.12 5.96 -9.70
C THR A 296 9.11 5.83 -8.56
N LEU A 297 8.83 4.61 -8.09
CA LEU A 297 7.93 4.35 -6.96
C LEU A 297 8.50 4.95 -5.67
N SER A 298 9.78 4.76 -5.39
CA SER A 298 10.43 5.32 -4.19
C SER A 298 10.40 6.86 -4.19
N ARG A 299 10.64 7.49 -5.32
CA ARG A 299 10.46 8.95 -5.47
C ARG A 299 9.00 9.38 -5.31
N GLY A 300 8.07 8.60 -5.85
CA GLY A 300 6.64 8.80 -5.63
C GLY A 300 6.31 8.78 -4.15
N ALA A 301 6.79 7.76 -3.42
CA ALA A 301 6.62 7.64 -1.97
C ALA A 301 7.18 8.85 -1.19
N LEU A 302 8.38 9.33 -1.56
CA LEU A 302 8.98 10.52 -0.95
C LEU A 302 8.12 11.79 -1.18
N ARG A 303 7.61 11.99 -2.40
CA ARG A 303 6.71 13.12 -2.70
C ARG A 303 5.38 13.00 -1.96
N MET A 304 4.82 11.79 -1.88
CA MET A 304 3.62 11.50 -1.10
C MET A 304 3.81 11.79 0.38
N ALA A 305 4.96 11.40 0.95
CA ALA A 305 5.30 11.70 2.35
C ALA A 305 5.33 13.21 2.62
N GLY A 306 5.85 14.02 1.71
CA GLY A 306 5.78 15.48 1.78
C GLY A 306 4.35 16.04 1.75
N ARG A 307 3.37 15.23 1.29
CA ARG A 307 1.93 15.55 1.29
C ARG A 307 1.15 14.75 2.35
N LYS A 308 1.83 14.28 3.39
CA LYS A 308 1.22 13.53 4.52
C LYS A 308 0.65 12.15 4.14
N VAL A 309 1.13 11.53 3.09
CA VAL A 309 0.75 10.18 2.65
C VAL A 309 1.96 9.25 2.77
N ILE A 310 1.97 8.36 3.74
CA ILE A 310 3.05 7.40 3.95
C ILE A 310 2.71 6.05 3.35
N VAL A 311 3.56 5.60 2.44
CA VAL A 311 3.38 4.35 1.71
C VAL A 311 4.13 3.22 2.42
N LYS A 312 3.42 2.17 2.83
CA LYS A 312 4.01 0.95 3.42
C LYS A 312 4.40 -0.07 2.36
N ARG A 313 3.60 -0.19 1.30
CA ARG A 313 3.82 -1.09 0.16
C ARG A 313 3.96 -0.26 -1.13
N LEU A 314 5.14 -0.24 -1.75
CA LEU A 314 5.41 0.62 -2.91
C LEU A 314 4.46 0.36 -4.10
N ALA A 315 4.07 -0.89 -4.33
CA ALA A 315 3.12 -1.24 -5.40
C ALA A 315 1.76 -0.54 -5.24
N ALA A 316 1.32 -0.25 -3.99
CA ALA A 316 0.08 0.46 -3.73
C ALA A 316 0.03 1.89 -4.32
N ILE A 317 1.18 2.48 -4.64
CA ILE A 317 1.24 3.79 -5.32
C ILE A 317 0.56 3.73 -6.69
N HIS A 318 0.81 2.64 -7.44
CA HIS A 318 0.18 2.42 -8.73
C HIS A 318 -1.33 2.20 -8.57
N ASP A 319 -1.71 1.32 -7.65
CA ASP A 319 -3.11 0.97 -7.41
C ASP A 319 -3.90 2.20 -6.97
N LEU A 320 -3.30 3.09 -6.14
CA LEU A 320 -3.88 4.37 -5.76
C LEU A 320 -4.11 5.30 -6.97
N GLY A 321 -3.17 5.31 -7.92
CA GLY A 321 -3.31 6.05 -9.18
C GLY A 321 -4.38 5.49 -10.12
N ALA A 322 -4.60 4.18 -10.08
CA ALA A 322 -5.60 3.46 -10.89
C ALA A 322 -6.99 3.46 -10.25
N MET A 323 -7.13 3.87 -8.98
CA MET A 323 -8.36 3.82 -8.21
C MET A 323 -9.52 4.53 -8.91
N THR A 324 -10.67 3.84 -8.97
CA THR A 324 -11.93 4.34 -9.56
C THR A 324 -13.04 4.49 -8.54
N VAL A 325 -12.98 3.71 -7.44
CA VAL A 325 -13.94 3.78 -6.33
C VAL A 325 -13.18 3.89 -5.02
N LEU A 326 -13.58 4.85 -4.19
CA LEU A 326 -13.12 4.96 -2.80
C LEU A 326 -14.27 4.62 -1.86
N CYS A 327 -14.15 3.52 -1.14
CA CYS A 327 -15.02 3.18 -0.03
C CYS A 327 -14.46 3.79 1.25
N THR A 328 -15.31 4.37 2.09
CA THR A 328 -14.87 4.96 3.36
C THR A 328 -15.87 4.64 4.46
N ASP A 329 -15.36 4.43 5.69
CA ASP A 329 -16.23 4.52 6.85
C ASP A 329 -16.67 5.98 7.08
N LYS A 330 -17.75 6.16 7.80
CA LYS A 330 -18.33 7.45 8.13
C LYS A 330 -17.49 8.20 9.16
N THR A 331 -17.27 7.54 10.30
CA THR A 331 -16.76 8.15 11.54
C THR A 331 -15.25 8.40 11.42
N GLY A 332 -14.79 9.57 11.89
CA GLY A 332 -13.36 9.91 11.88
C GLY A 332 -12.80 10.27 10.48
N THR A 333 -13.47 9.86 9.41
CA THR A 333 -13.05 10.10 8.03
C THR A 333 -13.83 11.23 7.37
N LEU A 334 -15.14 11.06 7.21
CA LEU A 334 -16.04 12.10 6.68
C LEU A 334 -16.46 13.09 7.76
N THR A 335 -16.51 12.63 9.01
CA THR A 335 -16.87 13.42 10.18
C THR A 335 -15.65 13.75 11.01
N SER A 336 -15.78 14.75 11.90
CA SER A 336 -14.68 15.19 12.76
C SER A 336 -14.31 14.17 13.84
N ALA A 337 -15.13 13.14 14.08
CA ALA A 337 -15.09 12.24 15.23
C ALA A 337 -15.19 12.98 16.59
N GLU A 338 -15.42 14.28 16.58
CA GLU A 338 -15.72 15.07 17.78
C GLU A 338 -17.22 14.99 18.06
N ILE A 339 -17.62 13.89 18.68
CA ILE A 339 -19.02 13.70 19.08
C ILE A 339 -19.35 14.71 20.17
N THR A 340 -20.42 15.46 19.94
CA THR A 340 -20.92 16.43 20.90
C THR A 340 -22.37 16.13 21.30
N LEU A 341 -22.74 16.38 22.58
CA LEU A 341 -24.11 16.31 23.00
C LEU A 341 -24.88 17.49 22.38
N ALA A 342 -25.73 17.20 21.40
CA ALA A 342 -26.51 18.20 20.68
C ALA A 342 -27.82 18.55 21.41
N ARG A 343 -28.52 17.51 21.91
CA ARG A 343 -29.81 17.68 22.62
C ARG A 343 -29.94 16.68 23.77
N SER A 344 -30.62 17.05 24.80
CA SER A 344 -31.11 16.18 25.87
C SER A 344 -32.62 16.36 25.98
N LEU A 345 -33.37 15.28 25.90
CA LEU A 345 -34.82 15.27 25.86
C LEU A 345 -35.38 14.46 27.02
N ASP A 346 -36.52 14.89 27.59
CA ASP A 346 -37.29 14.13 28.55
C ASP A 346 -38.09 12.98 27.88
N ALA A 347 -38.82 12.20 28.68
CA ALA A 347 -39.66 11.11 28.20
C ALA A 347 -40.80 11.59 27.25
N ALA A 348 -41.20 12.86 27.35
CA ALA A 348 -42.21 13.48 26.47
C ALA A 348 -41.59 14.08 25.20
N GLY A 349 -40.26 14.03 25.01
CA GLY A 349 -39.54 14.56 23.86
C GLY A 349 -39.28 16.07 23.95
N LYS A 350 -39.44 16.71 25.12
CA LYS A 350 -39.06 18.10 25.30
C LYS A 350 -37.63 18.23 25.79
N ASP A 351 -36.99 19.35 25.47
CA ASP A 351 -35.63 19.64 25.94
C ASP A 351 -35.59 19.71 27.46
N ASP A 352 -34.79 18.84 28.08
CA ASP A 352 -34.55 18.73 29.52
C ASP A 352 -33.15 18.20 29.82
N ALA A 353 -32.53 18.72 30.89
CA ALA A 353 -31.15 18.36 31.23
C ALA A 353 -31.01 17.08 32.07
N ARG A 354 -32.12 16.50 32.57
CA ARG A 354 -32.09 15.39 33.52
C ARG A 354 -31.46 14.12 32.90
N ALA A 355 -31.88 13.76 31.71
CA ALA A 355 -31.33 12.59 31.02
C ALA A 355 -29.81 12.75 30.79
N ALA A 356 -29.35 13.92 30.34
CA ALA A 356 -27.92 14.19 30.16
C ALA A 356 -27.15 14.16 31.48
N ARG A 357 -27.72 14.70 32.55
CA ARG A 357 -27.13 14.69 33.91
C ARG A 357 -26.94 13.26 34.42
N LEU A 358 -27.97 12.43 34.35
CA LEU A 358 -27.91 11.04 34.78
C LEU A 358 -26.94 10.23 33.90
N GLY A 359 -26.98 10.43 32.58
CA GLY A 359 -26.05 9.81 31.66
C GLY A 359 -24.58 10.17 31.94
N ALA A 360 -24.30 11.43 32.28
CA ALA A 360 -22.95 11.89 32.65
C ALA A 360 -22.47 11.31 33.98
N ILE A 361 -23.38 11.17 35.00
CA ILE A 361 -23.07 10.49 36.26
C ILE A 361 -22.68 9.05 35.98
N ALA A 362 -23.48 8.30 35.18
CA ALA A 362 -23.22 6.91 34.84
C ALA A 362 -21.90 6.78 34.06
N ALA A 363 -21.67 7.63 33.09
CA ALA A 363 -20.42 7.62 32.27
C ALA A 363 -19.15 7.86 33.12
N LYS A 364 -19.21 8.87 34.02
CA LYS A 364 -18.06 9.25 34.84
C LYS A 364 -17.75 8.22 35.93
N LEU A 365 -18.79 7.71 36.62
CA LEU A 365 -18.63 6.72 37.69
C LEU A 365 -18.38 5.30 37.16
N GLY A 366 -18.99 4.94 36.02
CA GLY A 366 -18.74 3.64 35.34
C GLY A 366 -17.33 3.51 34.79
N GLY A 367 -16.64 4.64 34.54
CA GLY A 367 -15.29 4.64 33.99
C GLY A 367 -15.26 4.29 32.52
N ASP A 368 -16.39 4.33 31.84
CA ASP A 368 -16.48 4.11 30.40
C ASP A 368 -15.80 5.24 29.64
N ARG A 369 -14.99 4.91 28.64
CA ARG A 369 -14.22 5.86 27.83
C ARG A 369 -14.70 5.98 26.39
N GLY A 370 -15.95 5.58 26.13
CA GLY A 370 -16.57 5.72 24.83
C GLY A 370 -16.69 7.20 24.42
N SER A 371 -16.69 7.48 23.12
CA SER A 371 -16.84 8.84 22.60
C SER A 371 -18.16 9.51 23.03
N LEU A 372 -19.25 8.74 23.12
CA LEU A 372 -20.54 9.22 23.63
C LEU A 372 -20.48 9.56 25.12
N ASP A 373 -19.76 8.76 25.91
CA ASP A 373 -19.56 8.98 27.35
C ASP A 373 -18.71 10.22 27.60
N ALA A 374 -17.63 10.39 26.81
CA ALA A 374 -16.83 11.62 26.85
C ALA A 374 -17.67 12.86 26.53
N ALA A 375 -18.54 12.77 25.52
CA ALA A 375 -19.45 13.87 25.16
C ALA A 375 -20.46 14.19 26.26
N LEU A 376 -21.03 13.19 26.96
CA LEU A 376 -21.90 13.38 28.11
C LEU A 376 -21.16 14.11 29.24
N VAL A 377 -19.96 13.62 29.59
CA VAL A 377 -19.16 14.22 30.68
C VAL A 377 -18.74 15.64 30.34
N ALA A 378 -18.35 15.92 29.10
CA ALA A 378 -17.98 17.25 28.62
C ALA A 378 -19.19 18.22 28.66
N GLY A 379 -20.36 17.74 28.21
CA GLY A 379 -21.60 18.53 28.22
C GLY A 379 -22.18 18.79 29.64
N GLN A 380 -21.78 17.96 30.62
CA GLN A 380 -22.31 18.00 32.01
C GLN A 380 -21.16 17.79 33.03
N SER A 381 -20.14 18.63 32.98
CA SER A 381 -18.87 18.47 33.69
C SER A 381 -18.98 18.29 35.21
N ASN A 382 -20.00 18.90 35.83
CA ASN A 382 -20.22 18.87 37.28
C ASN A 382 -21.32 17.88 37.74
N ALA A 383 -21.92 17.12 36.81
CA ALA A 383 -23.05 16.23 37.10
C ALA A 383 -22.77 15.18 38.18
N ALA A 384 -21.57 14.62 38.20
CA ALA A 384 -21.17 13.59 39.17
C ALA A 384 -20.64 14.14 40.50
N GLN A 385 -20.69 15.46 40.73
CA GLN A 385 -20.23 16.03 41.99
C GLN A 385 -21.16 15.61 43.14
N GLY A 386 -20.59 15.05 44.19
CA GLY A 386 -21.36 14.49 45.32
C GLY A 386 -21.96 13.11 45.09
N TRP A 387 -21.64 12.46 43.96
CA TRP A 387 -22.03 11.07 43.68
C TRP A 387 -20.85 10.12 43.83
N THR A 388 -21.09 8.91 44.32
CA THR A 388 -20.12 7.83 44.51
C THR A 388 -20.59 6.56 43.84
N LEU A 389 -19.68 5.78 43.29
CA LEU A 389 -19.95 4.46 42.72
C LEU A 389 -20.24 3.46 43.84
N ALA A 390 -21.33 2.73 43.75
CA ALA A 390 -21.71 1.65 44.68
C ALA A 390 -21.66 0.26 44.01
N GLY A 391 -21.87 0.19 42.69
CA GLY A 391 -21.76 -1.00 41.85
C GLY A 391 -21.90 -0.67 40.39
N ARG A 392 -21.49 -1.56 39.51
CA ARG A 392 -21.63 -1.36 38.07
C ARG A 392 -21.79 -2.68 37.29
N GLN A 393 -22.49 -2.60 36.16
CA GLN A 393 -22.47 -3.60 35.11
C GLN A 393 -21.90 -2.93 33.86
N ALA A 394 -20.73 -3.38 33.41
CA ALA A 394 -20.06 -2.79 32.24
C ALA A 394 -20.95 -2.88 31.01
N PHE A 395 -20.70 -1.99 30.03
CA PHE A 395 -21.41 -2.02 28.74
C PHE A 395 -21.20 -3.36 28.04
N ASP A 396 -22.30 -4.01 27.66
CA ASP A 396 -22.31 -5.27 26.93
C ASP A 396 -22.78 -5.02 25.50
N PHE A 397 -21.93 -5.38 24.52
CA PHE A 397 -22.23 -5.19 23.10
C PHE A 397 -23.40 -6.04 22.60
N SER A 398 -23.66 -7.20 23.19
CA SER A 398 -24.80 -8.08 22.82
C SER A 398 -26.10 -7.50 23.31
N ARG A 399 -26.12 -6.98 24.53
CA ARG A 399 -27.28 -6.33 25.16
C ARG A 399 -27.41 -4.86 24.76
N ARG A 400 -26.33 -4.22 24.27
CA ARG A 400 -26.23 -2.81 23.87
C ARG A 400 -26.56 -1.81 24.95
N LEU A 401 -26.32 -2.13 26.22
CA LEU A 401 -26.52 -1.28 27.39
C LEU A 401 -25.53 -1.58 28.50
N GLY A 402 -25.42 -0.65 29.47
CA GLY A 402 -24.65 -0.79 30.69
C GLY A 402 -25.31 0.00 31.82
N SER A 403 -25.00 -0.35 33.07
CA SER A 403 -25.64 0.25 34.24
C SER A 403 -24.66 0.58 35.37
N VAL A 404 -25.01 1.56 36.13
CA VAL A 404 -24.24 2.06 37.29
C VAL A 404 -25.17 2.27 38.45
N LEU A 405 -24.85 1.67 39.60
CA LEU A 405 -25.48 1.98 40.90
C LEU A 405 -24.68 3.12 41.55
N ALA A 406 -25.27 4.28 41.61
CA ALA A 406 -24.66 5.49 42.15
C ALA A 406 -25.40 5.97 43.43
N THR A 407 -24.65 6.37 44.43
CA THR A 407 -25.18 6.98 45.68
C THR A 407 -24.82 8.46 45.71
N GLY A 408 -25.81 9.31 45.88
CA GLY A 408 -25.63 10.75 45.86
C GLY A 408 -26.72 11.53 46.59
N PRO A 409 -26.82 12.84 46.36
CA PRO A 409 -27.78 13.73 47.05
C PRO A 409 -29.25 13.33 46.88
N GLU A 410 -29.61 12.64 45.81
CA GLU A 410 -30.97 12.15 45.52
C GLU A 410 -31.21 10.73 46.05
N GLY A 411 -30.27 10.15 46.83
CA GLY A 411 -30.31 8.79 47.28
C GLY A 411 -29.50 7.84 46.42
N ALA A 412 -29.76 6.54 46.57
CA ALA A 412 -29.14 5.53 45.69
C ALA A 412 -30.01 5.33 44.45
N LEU A 413 -29.39 5.44 43.26
CA LEU A 413 -30.03 5.26 41.96
C LEU A 413 -29.30 4.22 41.14
N LEU A 414 -30.03 3.28 40.54
CA LEU A 414 -29.58 2.47 39.43
C LEU A 414 -29.82 3.29 38.16
N ILE A 415 -28.76 3.62 37.41
CA ILE A 415 -28.82 4.36 36.14
C ILE A 415 -28.41 3.42 35.02
N VAL A 416 -29.30 3.25 34.04
CA VAL A 416 -29.07 2.41 32.86
C VAL A 416 -28.96 3.33 31.63
N LYS A 417 -27.95 3.10 30.79
CA LYS A 417 -27.74 3.81 29.54
C LYS A 417 -27.47 2.85 28.41
N GLY A 418 -27.98 3.11 27.21
CA GLY A 418 -27.76 2.22 26.09
C GLY A 418 -28.53 2.55 24.82
N ALA A 419 -28.58 1.58 23.91
CA ALA A 419 -29.40 1.71 22.72
C ALA A 419 -30.88 1.93 23.08
N PRO A 420 -31.55 2.86 22.40
CA PRO A 420 -32.94 3.20 22.77
C PRO A 420 -33.85 2.00 22.84
N GLU A 421 -33.79 1.09 21.86
CA GLU A 421 -34.63 -0.08 21.79
C GLU A 421 -34.43 -0.98 23.04
N ALA A 422 -33.16 -1.25 23.38
CA ALA A 422 -32.80 -2.14 24.48
C ALA A 422 -33.21 -1.55 25.87
N VAL A 423 -33.02 -0.25 26.08
CA VAL A 423 -33.38 0.42 27.34
C VAL A 423 -34.90 0.52 27.48
N LEU A 424 -35.62 0.87 26.40
CA LEU A 424 -37.08 0.99 26.42
C LEU A 424 -37.80 -0.34 26.74
N GLU A 425 -37.19 -1.49 26.38
CA GLU A 425 -37.73 -2.81 26.75
C GLU A 425 -37.70 -3.06 28.25
N LEU A 426 -36.76 -2.48 28.99
CA LEU A 426 -36.58 -2.63 30.42
C LEU A 426 -37.42 -1.61 31.26
N CYS A 427 -38.06 -0.65 30.58
CA CYS A 427 -38.82 0.39 31.22
C CYS A 427 -40.30 0.02 31.37
N VAL A 428 -40.89 0.46 32.53
CA VAL A 428 -42.34 0.36 32.78
C VAL A 428 -43.05 1.48 32.02
N MET A 429 -43.71 1.13 30.91
CA MET A 429 -44.49 2.08 30.10
C MET A 429 -45.55 1.34 29.27
N ASP A 430 -46.59 2.06 28.88
CA ASP A 430 -47.60 1.55 27.94
C ASP A 430 -47.07 1.50 26.51
N ASP A 431 -47.77 0.73 25.68
CA ASP A 431 -47.37 0.51 24.27
C ASP A 431 -47.46 1.79 23.44
N ASP A 432 -48.39 2.71 23.71
CA ASP A 432 -48.51 3.98 23.03
C ASP A 432 -47.31 4.91 23.36
N THR A 433 -46.89 4.93 24.61
CA THR A 433 -45.70 5.71 25.03
C THR A 433 -44.43 5.13 24.44
N ARG A 434 -44.30 3.79 24.40
CA ARG A 434 -43.17 3.11 23.74
C ARG A 434 -43.11 3.43 22.24
N THR A 435 -44.24 3.34 21.57
CA THR A 435 -44.33 3.67 20.12
C THR A 435 -43.96 5.11 19.85
N ARG A 436 -44.40 6.07 20.69
CA ARG A 436 -43.99 7.48 20.56
C ARG A 436 -42.52 7.70 20.82
N ALA A 437 -41.92 7.01 21.78
CA ALA A 437 -40.50 7.08 22.08
C ALA A 437 -39.67 6.56 20.90
N ILE A 438 -40.06 5.43 20.31
CA ILE A 438 -39.40 4.87 19.10
C ILE A 438 -39.53 5.83 17.90
N ALA A 439 -40.73 6.42 17.70
CA ALA A 439 -40.92 7.40 16.63
C ALA A 439 -40.00 8.62 16.83
N ARG A 440 -39.77 9.03 18.06
CA ARG A 440 -38.84 10.14 18.40
C ARG A 440 -37.40 9.77 18.08
N VAL A 441 -36.97 8.53 18.30
CA VAL A 441 -35.65 8.04 17.90
C VAL A 441 -35.46 8.16 16.38
N HIS A 442 -36.47 7.78 15.59
CA HIS A 442 -36.43 7.92 14.14
C HIS A 442 -36.40 9.39 13.69
N GLU A 443 -37.10 10.26 14.37
CA GLU A 443 -37.06 11.71 14.10
C GLU A 443 -35.65 12.26 14.36
N LEU A 444 -35.03 11.97 15.52
CA LEU A 444 -33.67 12.37 15.83
C LEU A 444 -32.67 11.82 14.80
N ALA A 445 -32.85 10.56 14.39
CA ALA A 445 -32.01 9.97 13.33
C ALA A 445 -32.19 10.71 11.99
N SER A 446 -33.40 11.14 11.64
CA SER A 446 -33.66 11.94 10.44
C SER A 446 -32.99 13.33 10.49
N GLU A 447 -32.80 13.86 11.69
CA GLU A 447 -32.00 15.07 11.94
C GLU A 447 -30.48 14.82 11.87
N GLY A 448 -30.06 13.56 11.69
CA GLY A 448 -28.64 13.16 11.66
C GLY A 448 -28.02 12.99 13.03
N LEU A 449 -28.84 12.86 14.07
CA LEU A 449 -28.41 12.71 15.45
C LEU A 449 -28.42 11.22 15.84
N ARG A 450 -27.36 10.78 16.50
CA ARG A 450 -27.31 9.47 17.15
C ARG A 450 -27.86 9.60 18.57
N SER A 451 -28.81 8.76 18.98
CA SER A 451 -29.42 8.82 20.30
C SER A 451 -29.04 7.61 21.15
N ILE A 452 -28.94 7.85 22.46
CA ILE A 452 -29.00 6.84 23.51
C ILE A 452 -30.15 7.15 24.43
N ALA A 453 -30.72 6.10 25.02
CA ALA A 453 -31.74 6.25 26.07
C ALA A 453 -31.10 6.16 27.45
N ILE A 454 -31.67 6.91 28.37
CA ILE A 454 -31.32 6.90 29.79
C ILE A 454 -32.56 6.49 30.56
N ALA A 455 -32.41 5.55 31.49
CA ALA A 455 -33.45 5.15 32.42
C ALA A 455 -32.87 5.05 33.84
N SER A 456 -33.70 5.17 34.84
CA SER A 456 -33.28 5.07 36.22
C SER A 456 -34.28 4.35 37.08
N ARG A 457 -33.83 3.86 38.23
CA ARG A 457 -34.67 3.33 39.29
C ARG A 457 -34.09 3.67 40.67
N PRO A 458 -34.91 4.18 41.65
CA PRO A 458 -34.47 4.29 43.03
C PRO A 458 -34.08 2.92 43.59
N TRP A 459 -32.89 2.87 44.23
CA TRP A 459 -32.39 1.62 44.81
C TRP A 459 -32.70 1.55 46.30
N THR A 460 -33.45 0.51 46.70
CA THR A 460 -33.91 0.36 48.08
C THR A 460 -33.19 -0.75 48.85
N GLY A 461 -32.31 -1.50 48.21
CA GLY A 461 -31.53 -2.59 48.79
C GLY A 461 -30.16 -2.18 49.34
N ALA A 462 -29.43 -3.12 49.90
CA ALA A 462 -28.02 -2.93 50.21
C ALA A 462 -27.21 -2.68 48.93
N THR A 463 -26.22 -1.78 48.98
CA THR A 463 -25.34 -1.50 47.86
C THR A 463 -24.42 -2.72 47.56
N ARG A 464 -24.44 -3.20 46.31
CA ARG A 464 -23.65 -4.32 45.82
C ARG A 464 -23.34 -4.12 44.35
N GLU A 465 -22.52 -4.99 43.77
CA GLU A 465 -22.35 -5.05 42.32
C GLU A 465 -23.72 -5.29 41.65
N VAL A 466 -23.89 -4.68 40.48
CA VAL A 466 -25.14 -4.78 39.71
C VAL A 466 -25.12 -6.05 38.87
N GLU A 467 -26.20 -6.82 38.98
CA GLU A 467 -26.45 -8.01 38.14
C GLU A 467 -27.44 -7.69 37.02
N THR A 468 -27.48 -8.52 35.97
CA THR A 468 -28.41 -8.29 34.85
C THR A 468 -29.87 -8.32 35.26
N GLU A 469 -30.23 -9.11 36.27
CA GLU A 469 -31.57 -9.24 36.83
C GLU A 469 -32.04 -7.98 37.58
N ASP A 470 -31.12 -7.10 37.97
CA ASP A 470 -31.43 -5.83 38.59
C ASP A 470 -31.98 -4.75 37.63
N GLU A 471 -31.71 -4.93 36.35
CA GLU A 471 -32.02 -3.99 35.26
C GLU A 471 -33.49 -4.14 34.81
N THR A 472 -34.44 -4.13 35.77
CA THR A 472 -35.86 -4.27 35.51
C THR A 472 -36.65 -3.13 36.17
N ASP A 473 -37.89 -2.91 35.75
CA ASP A 473 -38.81 -1.93 36.29
C ASP A 473 -38.23 -0.50 36.31
N LEU A 474 -37.57 -0.13 35.24
CA LEU A 474 -36.93 1.16 35.09
C LEU A 474 -37.92 2.25 34.67
N VAL A 475 -37.66 3.49 35.15
CA VAL A 475 -38.35 4.70 34.70
C VAL A 475 -37.55 5.27 33.53
N PHE A 476 -38.21 5.47 32.42
CA PHE A 476 -37.59 6.13 31.26
C PHE A 476 -37.39 7.60 31.52
N GLU A 477 -36.15 8.08 31.56
CA GLU A 477 -35.80 9.48 31.85
C GLU A 477 -35.72 10.34 30.59
N GLY A 478 -35.40 9.73 29.44
CA GLY A 478 -35.32 10.43 28.18
C GLY A 478 -34.17 10.02 27.28
N PHE A 479 -33.90 10.86 26.31
CA PHE A 479 -32.84 10.64 25.28
C PHE A 479 -31.72 11.66 25.37
N CYS A 480 -30.50 11.20 25.14
CA CYS A 480 -29.37 12.06 24.82
C CYS A 480 -29.05 11.89 23.33
N ALA A 481 -29.10 12.98 22.57
CA ALA A 481 -28.86 13.00 21.15
C ALA A 481 -27.52 13.67 20.81
N PHE A 482 -26.71 13.03 20.02
CA PHE A 482 -25.33 13.42 19.70
C PHE A 482 -25.19 13.76 18.24
N ALA A 483 -24.44 14.81 17.96
CA ALA A 483 -24.01 15.18 16.61
C ALA A 483 -22.58 14.73 16.34
N ASP A 484 -22.36 14.24 15.11
CA ASP A 484 -21.04 13.98 14.54
C ASP A 484 -20.98 14.73 13.20
N PRO A 485 -20.63 16.04 13.20
CA PRO A 485 -20.72 16.88 12.03
C PRO A 485 -19.70 16.47 10.95
N PRO A 486 -20.07 16.63 9.67
CA PRO A 486 -19.10 16.41 8.58
C PRO A 486 -17.96 17.43 8.70
N LYS A 487 -16.75 17.00 8.30
CA LYS A 487 -15.59 17.91 8.19
C LYS A 487 -15.89 19.02 7.18
N PRO A 488 -15.47 20.26 7.47
CA PRO A 488 -15.69 21.38 6.53
C PRO A 488 -15.09 21.13 5.12
N THR A 489 -14.01 20.34 5.05
CA THR A 489 -13.31 20.00 3.81
C THR A 489 -13.95 18.85 3.02
N ALA A 490 -14.84 18.05 3.64
CA ALA A 490 -15.33 16.79 3.07
C ALA A 490 -16.02 16.98 1.71
N ALA A 491 -16.96 17.93 1.60
CA ALA A 491 -17.68 18.17 0.35
C ALA A 491 -16.74 18.60 -0.80
N ALA A 492 -15.79 19.50 -0.51
CA ALA A 492 -14.81 19.96 -1.51
C ALA A 492 -13.88 18.83 -1.95
N ALA A 493 -13.41 18.00 -1.02
CA ALA A 493 -12.57 16.86 -1.29
C ALA A 493 -13.29 15.78 -2.14
N ILE A 494 -14.57 15.51 -1.84
CA ILE A 494 -15.41 14.60 -2.63
C ILE A 494 -15.59 15.13 -4.06
N ALA A 495 -15.88 16.41 -4.23
CA ALA A 495 -16.00 17.03 -5.55
C ALA A 495 -14.67 16.95 -6.33
N ARG A 496 -13.53 17.13 -5.66
CA ARG A 496 -12.19 16.99 -6.26
C ARG A 496 -11.92 15.55 -6.69
N LEU A 497 -12.24 14.55 -5.85
CA LEU A 497 -12.13 13.13 -6.20
C LEU A 497 -13.01 12.77 -7.39
N ALA A 498 -14.27 13.21 -7.41
CA ALA A 498 -15.20 13.00 -8.52
C ALA A 498 -14.67 13.63 -9.82
N ALA A 499 -14.11 14.84 -9.78
CA ALA A 499 -13.48 15.48 -10.94
C ALA A 499 -12.28 14.70 -11.49
N THR A 500 -11.69 13.83 -10.68
CA THR A 500 -10.61 12.93 -11.08
C THR A 500 -11.11 11.53 -11.46
N GLY A 501 -12.43 11.32 -11.57
CA GLY A 501 -13.05 10.06 -11.97
C GLY A 501 -13.10 9.00 -10.86
N ILE A 502 -13.11 9.42 -9.58
CA ILE A 502 -13.25 8.53 -8.42
C ILE A 502 -14.63 8.73 -7.82
N THR A 503 -15.39 7.65 -7.71
CA THR A 503 -16.68 7.63 -7.02
C THR A 503 -16.47 7.30 -5.55
N LEU A 504 -16.99 8.12 -4.64
CA LEU A 504 -16.97 7.83 -3.20
C LEU A 504 -18.20 7.01 -2.82
N LYS A 505 -18.01 6.00 -1.96
CA LYS A 505 -19.08 5.20 -1.37
C LYS A 505 -18.91 5.14 0.15
N ILE A 506 -20.00 5.37 0.89
CA ILE A 506 -20.02 5.35 2.36
C ILE A 506 -20.46 3.96 2.84
N LEU A 507 -19.62 3.27 3.60
CA LEU A 507 -19.87 1.96 4.20
C LEU A 507 -19.85 2.09 5.73
N SER A 508 -21.03 2.21 6.35
CA SER A 508 -21.13 2.48 7.79
C SER A 508 -21.90 1.39 8.56
N GLY A 509 -21.53 1.21 9.81
CA GLY A 509 -22.34 0.45 10.80
C GLY A 509 -23.54 1.22 11.35
N ASP A 510 -23.65 2.53 11.06
CA ASP A 510 -24.73 3.38 11.55
C ASP A 510 -26.06 3.15 10.82
N ASP A 511 -27.12 3.68 11.40
CA ASP A 511 -28.46 3.58 10.81
C ASP A 511 -28.53 4.20 9.40
N PRO A 512 -29.20 3.53 8.43
CA PRO A 512 -29.35 4.02 7.06
C PRO A 512 -29.86 5.46 6.95
N VAL A 513 -30.73 5.91 7.86
CA VAL A 513 -31.27 7.26 7.84
C VAL A 513 -30.17 8.30 8.15
N VAL A 514 -29.31 8.00 9.13
CA VAL A 514 -28.16 8.86 9.49
C VAL A 514 -27.15 8.93 8.35
N VAL A 515 -26.87 7.78 7.72
CA VAL A 515 -25.95 7.70 6.58
C VAL A 515 -26.51 8.48 5.38
N LYS A 516 -27.81 8.35 5.09
CA LYS A 516 -28.48 9.10 4.02
C LYS A 516 -28.35 10.61 4.24
N ARG A 517 -28.58 11.07 5.48
CA ARG A 517 -28.44 12.48 5.82
C ARG A 517 -27.02 12.99 5.61
N LEU A 518 -26.01 12.26 6.09
CA LEU A 518 -24.62 12.63 5.89
C LEU A 518 -24.25 12.68 4.41
N ALA A 519 -24.62 11.66 3.63
CA ALA A 519 -24.37 11.62 2.19
C ALA A 519 -24.93 12.87 1.48
N GLY A 520 -26.16 13.29 1.82
CA GLY A 520 -26.74 14.52 1.30
C GLY A 520 -25.97 15.78 1.69
N LEU A 521 -25.47 15.87 2.94
CA LEU A 521 -24.68 17.01 3.43
C LEU A 521 -23.32 17.15 2.72
N VAL A 522 -22.72 16.04 2.31
CA VAL A 522 -21.42 16.04 1.60
C VAL A 522 -21.57 16.00 0.08
N GLY A 523 -22.80 16.09 -0.46
CA GLY A 523 -23.08 16.20 -1.89
C GLY A 523 -23.07 14.87 -2.66
N LEU A 524 -23.24 13.74 -1.95
CA LEU A 524 -23.40 12.42 -2.58
C LEU A 524 -24.88 12.14 -2.87
N ASN A 525 -25.14 11.43 -3.97
CA ASN A 525 -26.49 10.95 -4.26
C ASN A 525 -26.81 9.72 -3.40
N ALA A 526 -27.68 9.87 -2.42
CA ALA A 526 -28.12 8.83 -1.53
C ALA A 526 -29.64 8.60 -1.63
N ASP A 527 -30.19 8.61 -2.84
CA ASP A 527 -31.62 8.29 -3.06
C ASP A 527 -31.97 6.93 -2.47
N ARG A 528 -31.02 5.97 -2.58
CA ARG A 528 -31.12 4.63 -2.01
C ARG A 528 -29.93 4.36 -1.10
N VAL A 529 -30.22 3.88 0.12
CA VAL A 529 -29.22 3.32 1.06
C VAL A 529 -29.53 1.84 1.22
N LEU A 530 -28.54 0.96 0.99
CA LEU A 530 -28.68 -0.47 1.26
C LEU A 530 -28.29 -0.75 2.71
N SER A 531 -29.14 -1.53 3.39
CA SER A 531 -28.83 -2.00 4.74
C SER A 531 -28.09 -3.33 4.75
N GLY A 532 -27.47 -3.68 5.88
CA GLY A 532 -26.87 -5.00 6.07
C GLY A 532 -27.85 -6.14 5.85
N ALA A 533 -29.14 -5.96 6.20
CA ALA A 533 -30.20 -6.95 5.96
C ALA A 533 -30.43 -7.14 4.44
N ASP A 534 -30.54 -6.03 3.69
CA ASP A 534 -30.69 -6.10 2.22
C ASP A 534 -29.53 -6.86 1.57
N ILE A 535 -28.30 -6.59 2.03
CA ILE A 535 -27.08 -7.26 1.50
C ILE A 535 -27.07 -8.75 1.85
N ALA A 536 -27.55 -9.14 3.01
CA ALA A 536 -27.61 -10.55 3.41
C ALA A 536 -28.55 -11.39 2.53
N GLU A 537 -29.60 -10.77 1.98
CA GLU A 537 -30.59 -11.43 1.11
C GLU A 537 -30.14 -11.54 -0.36
N LEU A 538 -29.14 -10.72 -0.78
CA LEU A 538 -28.66 -10.69 -2.17
C LEU A 538 -27.63 -11.80 -2.42
N SER A 539 -27.68 -12.43 -3.63
CA SER A 539 -26.56 -13.22 -4.14
C SER A 539 -25.39 -12.31 -4.52
N ASP A 540 -24.18 -12.87 -4.70
CA ASP A 540 -22.99 -12.07 -5.05
C ASP A 540 -23.12 -11.41 -6.43
N GLU A 541 -23.79 -12.08 -7.39
CA GLU A 541 -24.08 -11.54 -8.72
C GLU A 541 -25.08 -10.38 -8.64
N ALA A 542 -26.15 -10.52 -7.85
CA ALA A 542 -27.12 -9.46 -7.65
C ALA A 542 -26.50 -8.26 -6.93
N LEU A 543 -25.67 -8.52 -5.93
CA LEU A 543 -24.93 -7.48 -5.22
C LEU A 543 -23.98 -6.73 -6.18
N ALA A 544 -23.24 -7.43 -7.05
CA ALA A 544 -22.32 -6.81 -8.01
C ALA A 544 -23.04 -5.83 -8.97
N VAL A 545 -24.30 -6.06 -9.29
CA VAL A 545 -25.13 -5.12 -10.06
C VAL A 545 -25.58 -3.93 -9.19
N GLN A 546 -26.07 -4.20 -7.98
CA GLN A 546 -26.62 -3.18 -7.09
C GLN A 546 -25.56 -2.16 -6.65
N VAL A 547 -24.33 -2.59 -6.37
CA VAL A 547 -23.25 -1.72 -5.88
C VAL A 547 -22.83 -0.66 -6.91
N GLN A 548 -23.14 -0.86 -8.20
CA GLN A 548 -22.80 0.12 -9.24
C GLN A 548 -23.62 1.42 -9.10
N SER A 549 -24.86 1.31 -8.65
CA SER A 549 -25.81 2.43 -8.54
C SER A 549 -26.05 2.91 -7.10
N THR A 550 -25.39 2.30 -6.10
CA THR A 550 -25.57 2.65 -4.69
C THR A 550 -24.30 3.27 -4.12
N ASP A 551 -24.40 4.45 -3.53
CA ASP A 551 -23.26 5.18 -2.97
C ASP A 551 -23.23 5.19 -1.43
N ALA A 552 -24.30 4.70 -0.77
CA ALA A 552 -24.40 4.71 0.69
C ALA A 552 -24.96 3.39 1.24
N TYR A 553 -24.34 2.90 2.31
CA TYR A 553 -24.67 1.65 2.98
C TYR A 553 -24.70 1.84 4.48
N GLY A 554 -25.72 1.29 5.14
CA GLY A 554 -25.93 1.42 6.59
C GLY A 554 -26.11 0.10 7.30
N ARG A 555 -25.89 0.08 8.62
CA ARG A 555 -25.98 -1.13 9.50
C ARG A 555 -25.16 -2.31 8.97
N LEU A 556 -23.98 -2.04 8.39
CA LEU A 556 -23.09 -3.07 7.88
C LEU A 556 -22.28 -3.75 9.00
N ALA A 557 -22.24 -5.09 8.95
CA ALA A 557 -21.26 -5.86 9.70
C ALA A 557 -19.89 -5.84 8.97
N PRO A 558 -18.78 -6.13 9.67
CA PRO A 558 -17.42 -6.10 9.09
C PRO A 558 -17.23 -6.98 7.84
N ASP A 559 -17.81 -8.18 7.84
CA ASP A 559 -17.81 -9.12 6.72
C ASP A 559 -18.59 -8.58 5.51
N GLN A 560 -19.70 -7.89 5.76
CA GLN A 560 -20.52 -7.27 4.72
C GLN A 560 -19.79 -6.10 4.04
N LYS A 561 -18.99 -5.31 4.79
CA LYS A 561 -18.11 -4.29 4.20
C LYS A 561 -17.15 -4.93 3.18
N SER A 562 -16.52 -6.04 3.53
CA SER A 562 -15.64 -6.80 2.63
C SER A 562 -16.39 -7.36 1.41
N ARG A 563 -17.63 -7.80 1.60
CA ARG A 563 -18.46 -8.34 0.53
C ARG A 563 -18.83 -7.26 -0.50
N VAL A 564 -19.15 -6.05 -0.06
CA VAL A 564 -19.40 -4.88 -0.95
C VAL A 564 -18.13 -4.53 -1.74
N VAL A 565 -16.97 -4.49 -1.10
CA VAL A 565 -15.68 -4.25 -1.78
C VAL A 565 -15.44 -5.28 -2.88
N LYS A 566 -15.58 -6.57 -2.59
CA LYS A 566 -15.41 -7.65 -3.57
C LYS A 566 -16.42 -7.57 -4.72
N ALA A 567 -17.66 -7.18 -4.45
CA ALA A 567 -18.69 -7.00 -5.46
C ALA A 567 -18.36 -5.84 -6.43
N LEU A 568 -17.79 -4.74 -5.92
CA LEU A 568 -17.28 -3.64 -6.75
C LEU A 568 -16.10 -4.07 -7.63
N GLN A 569 -15.15 -4.85 -7.07
CA GLN A 569 -14.01 -5.41 -7.82
C GLN A 569 -14.48 -6.37 -8.93
N ALA A 570 -15.49 -7.21 -8.66
CA ALA A 570 -16.08 -8.09 -9.66
C ALA A 570 -16.73 -7.30 -10.81
N GLY A 571 -17.20 -6.07 -10.56
CA GLY A 571 -17.67 -5.12 -11.57
C GLY A 571 -16.54 -4.41 -12.35
N GLY A 572 -15.28 -4.74 -12.10
CA GLY A 572 -14.10 -4.16 -12.77
C GLY A 572 -13.58 -2.86 -12.16
N ALA A 573 -14.07 -2.46 -10.99
CA ALA A 573 -13.56 -1.28 -10.29
C ALA A 573 -12.23 -1.58 -9.58
N VAL A 574 -11.32 -0.61 -9.56
CA VAL A 574 -10.17 -0.59 -8.66
C VAL A 574 -10.61 0.13 -7.39
N VAL A 575 -10.69 -0.63 -6.29
CA VAL A 575 -11.34 -0.19 -5.05
C VAL A 575 -10.29 0.16 -3.99
N GLY A 576 -10.34 1.41 -3.51
CA GLY A 576 -9.70 1.83 -2.28
C GLY A 576 -10.67 1.72 -1.10
N PHE A 577 -10.18 1.34 0.06
CA PHE A 577 -10.96 1.39 1.31
C PHE A 577 -10.20 2.22 2.35
N LEU A 578 -10.88 3.22 2.92
CA LEU A 578 -10.37 4.07 3.99
C LEU A 578 -11.10 3.76 5.28
N GLY A 579 -10.37 3.29 6.30
CA GLY A 579 -10.91 2.94 7.60
C GLY A 579 -9.90 3.09 8.73
N ASP A 580 -10.39 3.29 9.96
CA ASP A 580 -9.60 3.53 11.16
C ASP A 580 -9.90 2.56 12.32
N GLY A 581 -11.00 1.79 12.20
CA GLY A 581 -11.47 0.87 13.21
C GLY A 581 -11.05 -0.59 13.04
N ILE A 582 -11.22 -1.38 14.11
CA ILE A 582 -11.02 -2.84 14.06
C ILE A 582 -11.96 -3.49 13.04
N ASN A 583 -13.19 -2.98 12.95
CA ASN A 583 -14.25 -3.48 12.08
C ASN A 583 -13.95 -3.28 10.58
N ASP A 584 -12.99 -2.42 10.26
CA ASP A 584 -12.59 -2.11 8.88
C ASP A 584 -11.48 -3.00 8.35
N ALA A 585 -10.74 -3.68 9.23
CA ALA A 585 -9.58 -4.46 8.84
C ALA A 585 -9.87 -5.54 7.77
N PRO A 586 -11.01 -6.27 7.79
CA PRO A 586 -11.34 -7.21 6.72
C PRO A 586 -11.56 -6.51 5.37
N ALA A 587 -12.20 -5.33 5.35
CA ALA A 587 -12.45 -4.56 4.14
C ALA A 587 -11.15 -3.90 3.61
N LEU A 588 -10.28 -3.40 4.51
CA LEU A 588 -8.94 -2.88 4.18
C LEU A 588 -8.09 -3.92 3.46
N LYS A 589 -8.14 -5.19 3.92
CA LYS A 589 -7.41 -6.30 3.27
C LYS A 589 -8.05 -6.79 1.97
N ALA A 590 -9.38 -6.66 1.84
CA ALA A 590 -10.10 -7.08 0.64
C ALA A 590 -9.97 -6.09 -0.51
N ALA A 591 -9.76 -4.81 -0.21
CA ALA A 591 -9.57 -3.76 -1.21
C ALA A 591 -8.26 -3.91 -1.99
N ASP A 592 -8.21 -3.32 -3.19
CA ASP A 592 -6.96 -3.23 -3.96
C ASP A 592 -5.95 -2.31 -3.26
N ILE A 593 -6.47 -1.30 -2.53
CA ILE A 593 -5.68 -0.38 -1.72
C ILE A 593 -6.34 -0.18 -0.36
N GLY A 594 -5.71 -0.64 0.71
CA GLY A 594 -6.07 -0.31 2.08
C GLY A 594 -5.47 1.03 2.49
N LEU A 595 -6.30 1.97 2.94
CA LEU A 595 -5.90 3.28 3.44
C LEU A 595 -6.30 3.40 4.91
N SER A 596 -5.42 3.90 5.78
CA SER A 596 -5.75 4.19 7.17
C SER A 596 -5.12 5.49 7.62
N VAL A 597 -5.44 5.94 8.83
CA VAL A 597 -4.91 7.19 9.38
C VAL A 597 -3.93 6.92 10.54
N GLU A 598 -3.07 7.88 10.87
CA GLU A 598 -2.07 7.75 11.93
C GLU A 598 -2.69 7.43 13.31
N GLY A 599 -3.85 8.01 13.63
CA GLY A 599 -4.57 7.77 14.88
C GLY A 599 -5.48 6.53 14.89
N ALA A 600 -5.46 5.71 13.83
CA ALA A 600 -6.26 4.50 13.72
C ALA A 600 -5.79 3.40 14.67
N THR A 601 -6.65 2.40 14.90
CA THR A 601 -6.28 1.20 15.68
C THR A 601 -5.11 0.46 15.04
N GLY A 602 -4.29 -0.20 15.85
CA GLY A 602 -3.14 -0.97 15.38
C GLY A 602 -3.50 -2.00 14.30
N VAL A 603 -4.70 -2.60 14.41
CA VAL A 603 -5.24 -3.56 13.44
C VAL A 603 -5.52 -2.91 12.08
N ALA A 604 -6.18 -1.75 12.07
CA ALA A 604 -6.46 -1.02 10.84
C ALA A 604 -5.16 -0.56 10.17
N GLN A 605 -4.23 0.01 10.97
CA GLN A 605 -2.91 0.40 10.46
C GLN A 605 -2.13 -0.79 9.89
N ALA A 606 -2.16 -1.96 10.54
CA ALA A 606 -1.47 -3.15 10.05
C ALA A 606 -2.07 -3.68 8.73
N ALA A 607 -3.40 -3.61 8.60
CA ALA A 607 -4.11 -4.06 7.41
C ALA A 607 -3.93 -3.11 6.21
N ALA A 608 -3.61 -1.83 6.45
CA ALA A 608 -3.50 -0.81 5.42
C ALA A 608 -2.16 -0.86 4.67
N ASP A 609 -2.20 -0.51 3.38
CA ASP A 609 -1.03 -0.33 2.51
C ASP A 609 -0.44 1.09 2.60
N ILE A 610 -1.28 2.06 2.95
CA ILE A 610 -0.95 3.49 3.02
C ILE A 610 -1.50 4.06 4.32
N ILE A 611 -0.71 4.89 4.99
CA ILE A 611 -1.10 5.62 6.20
C ILE A 611 -1.14 7.12 5.88
N LEU A 612 -2.27 7.75 6.20
CA LEU A 612 -2.46 9.19 6.09
C LEU A 612 -2.09 9.85 7.42
N LEU A 613 -1.17 10.82 7.41
CA LEU A 613 -0.79 11.60 8.60
C LEU A 613 -1.81 12.71 8.95
N ALA A 614 -2.90 12.79 8.22
CA ALA A 614 -4.04 13.61 8.54
C ALA A 614 -5.31 12.90 8.08
N SER A 615 -6.31 12.90 8.94
CA SER A 615 -7.61 12.32 8.65
C SER A 615 -8.44 13.27 7.77
N ASP A 616 -8.01 13.48 6.51
CA ASP A 616 -8.68 14.37 5.54
C ASP A 616 -8.66 13.74 4.14
N LEU A 617 -9.80 13.75 3.46
CA LEU A 617 -9.94 13.25 2.08
C LEU A 617 -9.13 14.04 1.05
N GLU A 618 -8.80 15.31 1.33
CA GLU A 618 -7.89 16.10 0.48
C GLU A 618 -6.52 15.43 0.37
N VAL A 619 -6.03 14.81 1.45
CA VAL A 619 -4.77 14.08 1.46
C VAL A 619 -4.83 12.83 0.57
N VAL A 620 -6.00 12.17 0.50
CA VAL A 620 -6.24 11.05 -0.43
C VAL A 620 -6.17 11.54 -1.87
N ALA A 621 -6.84 12.67 -2.19
CA ALA A 621 -6.81 13.24 -3.52
C ALA A 621 -5.39 13.64 -3.97
N ASP A 622 -4.57 14.18 -3.06
CA ASP A 622 -3.14 14.44 -3.30
C ASP A 622 -2.35 13.16 -3.56
N GLY A 623 -2.62 12.12 -2.80
CA GLY A 623 -2.02 10.79 -2.98
C GLY A 623 -2.34 10.20 -4.36
N VAL A 624 -3.61 10.28 -4.78
CA VAL A 624 -4.06 9.83 -6.12
C VAL A 624 -3.33 10.57 -7.23
N GLU A 625 -3.22 11.89 -7.13
CA GLU A 625 -2.51 12.71 -8.13
C GLU A 625 -1.03 12.28 -8.25
N GLU A 626 -0.36 12.06 -7.12
CA GLU A 626 1.04 11.61 -7.11
C GLU A 626 1.18 10.15 -7.58
N GLY A 627 0.23 9.27 -7.27
CA GLY A 627 0.17 7.90 -7.80
C GLY A 627 0.10 7.89 -9.32
N ARG A 628 -0.79 8.68 -9.90
CA ARG A 628 -0.93 8.84 -11.36
C ARG A 628 0.31 9.43 -12.00
N ARG A 629 0.93 10.42 -11.36
CA ARG A 629 2.19 11.01 -11.82
C ARG A 629 3.31 9.97 -11.85
N THR A 630 3.41 9.18 -10.80
CA THR A 630 4.42 8.11 -10.67
C THR A 630 4.22 7.06 -11.75
N PHE A 631 3.00 6.58 -11.95
CA PHE A 631 2.68 5.62 -13.01
C PHE A 631 2.93 6.18 -14.42
N ALA A 632 2.58 7.44 -14.66
CA ALA A 632 2.83 8.07 -15.96
C ALA A 632 4.33 8.10 -16.31
N ASN A 633 5.23 8.29 -15.32
CA ASN A 633 6.68 8.24 -15.55
C ASN A 633 7.16 6.81 -15.84
N ILE A 634 6.64 5.78 -15.16
CA ILE A 634 6.92 4.38 -15.50
C ILE A 634 6.49 4.09 -16.95
N MET A 635 5.30 4.54 -17.34
CA MET A 635 4.78 4.35 -18.70
C MET A 635 5.58 5.07 -19.78
N LYS A 636 6.27 6.19 -19.46
CA LYS A 636 7.22 6.81 -20.41
C LYS A 636 8.36 5.86 -20.75
N TYR A 637 9.01 5.29 -19.73
CA TYR A 637 10.09 4.32 -19.93
C TYR A 637 9.62 3.10 -20.73
N VAL A 638 8.48 2.51 -20.31
CA VAL A 638 7.93 1.32 -20.99
C VAL A 638 7.64 1.59 -22.47
N ARG A 639 7.08 2.76 -22.81
CA ARG A 639 6.82 3.15 -24.22
C ARG A 639 8.09 3.37 -25.00
N MET A 640 9.13 3.95 -24.39
CA MET A 640 10.43 4.16 -25.02
C MET A 640 11.10 2.84 -25.34
N GLY A 641 11.25 1.96 -24.35
CA GLY A 641 11.83 0.64 -24.56
C GLY A 641 11.06 -0.21 -25.58
N ALA A 642 9.71 -0.19 -25.52
CA ALA A 642 8.89 -0.95 -26.45
C ALA A 642 8.93 -0.45 -27.89
N SER A 643 9.18 0.85 -28.13
CA SER A 643 9.22 1.42 -29.50
C SER A 643 10.63 1.54 -30.06
N SER A 644 11.54 2.19 -29.32
CA SER A 644 12.87 2.52 -29.81
C SER A 644 13.77 1.29 -29.90
N ASN A 645 13.89 0.51 -28.82
CA ASN A 645 14.72 -0.69 -28.80
C ASN A 645 14.22 -1.74 -29.79
N PHE A 646 12.89 -1.95 -29.86
CA PHE A 646 12.32 -2.91 -30.78
C PHE A 646 12.62 -2.53 -32.25
N GLY A 647 12.45 -1.25 -32.63
CA GLY A 647 12.76 -0.77 -33.97
C GLY A 647 14.22 -0.97 -34.35
N ASN A 648 15.15 -0.53 -33.48
CA ASN A 648 16.58 -0.66 -33.71
C ASN A 648 17.04 -2.12 -33.83
N MET A 649 16.54 -2.99 -32.92
CA MET A 649 16.91 -4.40 -32.95
C MET A 649 16.34 -5.16 -34.17
N LEU A 650 15.16 -4.77 -34.63
CA LEU A 650 14.55 -5.30 -35.84
C LEU A 650 15.40 -4.93 -37.07
N SER A 651 15.83 -3.66 -37.15
CA SER A 651 16.72 -3.17 -38.21
C SER A 651 18.05 -3.92 -38.21
N MET A 652 18.63 -4.12 -37.03
CA MET A 652 19.88 -4.87 -36.84
C MET A 652 19.75 -6.34 -37.26
N ALA A 653 18.65 -6.99 -36.90
CA ALA A 653 18.36 -8.36 -37.28
C ALA A 653 18.26 -8.49 -38.82
N ILE A 654 17.49 -7.65 -39.49
CA ILE A 654 17.27 -7.65 -40.92
C ILE A 654 18.61 -7.32 -41.67
N ALA A 655 19.31 -6.29 -41.19
CA ALA A 655 20.61 -5.92 -41.78
C ALA A 655 21.65 -7.03 -41.66
N SER A 656 21.69 -7.77 -40.54
CA SER A 656 22.60 -8.86 -40.30
C SER A 656 22.37 -10.05 -41.24
N MET A 657 21.15 -10.19 -41.77
CA MET A 657 20.79 -11.22 -42.76
C MET A 657 21.09 -10.76 -44.20
N ALA A 658 20.91 -9.45 -44.49
CA ALA A 658 21.02 -8.88 -45.82
C ALA A 658 22.47 -8.48 -46.19
N LEU A 659 23.26 -8.00 -45.22
CA LEU A 659 24.60 -7.49 -45.47
C LEU A 659 25.66 -8.59 -45.46
N PRO A 660 26.77 -8.43 -46.26
CA PRO A 660 27.86 -9.39 -46.26
C PRO A 660 28.74 -9.32 -44.99
N PHE A 661 28.54 -8.33 -44.14
CA PHE A 661 29.25 -8.10 -42.87
C PHE A 661 28.27 -7.86 -41.71
N LEU A 662 28.75 -7.90 -40.48
CA LEU A 662 27.91 -7.52 -39.32
C LEU A 662 27.65 -6.01 -39.34
N PRO A 663 26.37 -5.59 -39.22
CA PRO A 663 25.99 -4.17 -39.24
C PRO A 663 26.47 -3.39 -37.99
N MET A 664 26.64 -4.08 -36.88
CA MET A 664 27.35 -3.64 -35.67
C MET A 664 28.11 -4.82 -35.06
N LEU A 665 29.21 -4.54 -34.39
CA LEU A 665 29.93 -5.54 -33.59
C LEU A 665 29.20 -5.78 -32.26
N PRO A 666 29.31 -6.96 -31.62
CA PRO A 666 28.72 -7.24 -30.32
C PRO A 666 29.07 -6.20 -29.27
N THR A 667 30.33 -5.77 -29.20
CA THR A 667 30.81 -4.72 -28.30
C THR A 667 30.15 -3.35 -28.55
N GLN A 668 29.88 -3.01 -29.81
CA GLN A 668 29.18 -1.78 -30.20
C GLN A 668 27.70 -1.83 -29.79
N ILE A 669 27.04 -2.98 -29.93
CA ILE A 669 25.66 -3.18 -29.49
C ILE A 669 25.55 -2.98 -27.98
N LEU A 670 26.47 -3.59 -27.23
CA LEU A 670 26.48 -3.45 -25.76
C LEU A 670 26.76 -2.01 -25.30
N LEU A 671 27.67 -1.31 -26.01
CA LEU A 671 27.91 0.14 -25.73
C LEU A 671 26.68 0.97 -26.07
N ASN A 672 26.00 0.70 -27.17
CA ASN A 672 24.75 1.37 -27.55
C ASN A 672 23.69 1.21 -26.44
N ASN A 673 23.48 -0.01 -25.96
CA ASN A 673 22.51 -0.27 -24.91
C ASN A 673 22.88 0.43 -23.59
N LEU A 674 24.14 0.34 -23.16
CA LEU A 674 24.61 1.02 -21.95
C LEU A 674 24.39 2.54 -22.01
N LEU A 675 24.73 3.19 -23.14
CA LEU A 675 24.55 4.63 -23.28
C LEU A 675 23.06 5.03 -23.37
N TYR A 676 22.25 4.18 -24.03
CA TYR A 676 20.81 4.38 -24.08
C TYR A 676 20.20 4.27 -22.67
N ASP A 677 20.54 3.24 -21.92
CA ASP A 677 20.12 3.05 -20.54
C ASP A 677 20.52 4.22 -19.64
N LEU A 678 21.75 4.71 -19.75
CA LEU A 678 22.21 5.92 -19.06
C LEU A 678 21.35 7.16 -19.40
N SER A 679 20.90 7.28 -20.65
CA SER A 679 20.07 8.39 -21.10
C SER A 679 18.68 8.39 -20.43
N GLU A 680 18.16 7.23 -20.06
CA GLU A 680 16.83 7.04 -19.48
C GLU A 680 16.79 7.20 -17.94
N LEU A 681 17.95 7.27 -17.27
CA LEU A 681 18.05 7.42 -15.80
C LEU A 681 17.30 8.64 -15.25
N GLY A 682 17.10 9.66 -16.06
CA GLY A 682 16.38 10.87 -15.71
C GLY A 682 14.85 10.76 -15.76
N ILE A 683 14.28 9.68 -16.33
CA ILE A 683 12.82 9.53 -16.52
C ILE A 683 12.03 9.58 -15.20
N PRO A 684 12.47 8.97 -14.09
CA PRO A 684 11.77 9.08 -12.80
C PRO A 684 11.59 10.50 -12.28
N PHE A 685 12.38 11.43 -12.79
CA PHE A 685 12.39 12.84 -12.39
C PHE A 685 11.50 13.71 -13.28
N ASP A 686 11.13 13.21 -14.46
CA ASP A 686 10.48 14.03 -15.48
C ASP A 686 9.08 14.51 -15.09
N GLN A 687 8.73 15.67 -15.67
CA GLN A 687 7.46 16.32 -15.42
C GLN A 687 6.32 15.60 -16.14
N VAL A 688 5.15 15.56 -15.49
CA VAL A 688 3.92 14.94 -16.02
C VAL A 688 2.88 16.04 -16.22
N SER A 689 2.19 16.00 -17.36
CA SER A 689 1.13 16.96 -17.65
C SER A 689 -0.08 16.77 -16.73
N ARG A 690 -0.80 17.84 -16.39
CA ARG A 690 -2.03 17.77 -15.61
C ARG A 690 -3.06 16.82 -16.21
N ALA A 691 -3.18 16.76 -17.53
CA ALA A 691 -4.10 15.86 -18.19
C ALA A 691 -3.83 14.37 -17.89
N ALA A 692 -2.60 13.99 -17.61
CA ALA A 692 -2.24 12.62 -17.24
C ALA A 692 -2.54 12.29 -15.77
N THR A 693 -2.75 13.30 -14.90
CA THR A 693 -3.08 13.09 -13.49
C THR A 693 -4.58 13.22 -13.19
N THR A 694 -5.38 13.70 -14.14
CA THR A 694 -6.83 13.91 -13.96
C THR A 694 -7.68 12.66 -14.19
N GLN A 695 -7.20 11.65 -14.91
CA GLN A 695 -7.94 10.43 -15.19
C GLN A 695 -7.21 9.19 -14.69
N PRO A 696 -7.93 8.14 -14.26
CA PRO A 696 -7.33 6.87 -13.90
C PRO A 696 -6.46 6.33 -15.03
N GLN A 697 -5.25 5.92 -14.70
CA GLN A 697 -4.29 5.37 -15.66
C GLN A 697 -4.26 3.85 -15.47
N VAL A 698 -4.72 3.11 -16.46
CA VAL A 698 -4.75 1.65 -16.43
C VAL A 698 -3.69 1.10 -17.36
N TRP A 699 -2.95 0.09 -16.89
CA TRP A 699 -2.05 -0.69 -17.73
C TRP A 699 -2.83 -1.38 -18.85
N SER A 700 -2.32 -1.34 -20.06
CA SER A 700 -2.92 -2.05 -21.19
C SER A 700 -1.85 -2.52 -22.16
N MET A 701 -1.63 -3.82 -22.19
CA MET A 701 -0.70 -4.47 -23.14
C MET A 701 -1.07 -4.15 -24.59
N THR A 702 -2.35 -4.21 -24.91
CA THR A 702 -2.84 -3.90 -26.27
C THR A 702 -2.49 -2.48 -26.72
N ARG A 703 -2.63 -1.50 -25.81
CA ARG A 703 -2.28 -0.10 -26.09
C ARG A 703 -0.79 0.07 -26.31
N LEU A 704 0.03 -0.62 -25.51
CA LEU A 704 1.48 -0.58 -25.62
C LEU A 704 1.96 -1.21 -26.93
N VAL A 705 1.46 -2.39 -27.27
CA VAL A 705 1.81 -3.10 -28.52
C VAL A 705 1.40 -2.28 -29.75
N ARG A 706 0.21 -1.67 -29.76
CA ARG A 706 -0.22 -0.78 -30.87
C ARG A 706 0.68 0.44 -31.00
N PHE A 707 1.07 1.04 -29.87
CA PHE A 707 2.01 2.18 -29.88
C PHE A 707 3.38 1.75 -30.46
N ALA A 708 3.92 0.64 -29.99
CA ALA A 708 5.19 0.08 -30.47
C ALA A 708 5.12 -0.31 -31.97
N ALA A 709 4.00 -0.89 -32.42
CA ALA A 709 3.79 -1.27 -33.82
C ALA A 709 3.69 -0.07 -34.78
N ILE A 710 3.43 1.13 -34.27
CA ILE A 710 3.41 2.36 -35.10
C ILE A 710 4.75 3.09 -35.01
N MET A 711 5.32 3.24 -33.83
CA MET A 711 6.54 4.03 -33.64
C MET A 711 7.81 3.25 -33.91
N GLY A 712 7.84 1.93 -33.64
CA GLY A 712 9.00 1.06 -33.90
C GLY A 712 9.39 0.98 -35.39
N PRO A 713 8.47 0.64 -36.31
CA PRO A 713 8.76 0.61 -37.74
C PRO A 713 9.23 1.95 -38.32
N LEU A 714 8.84 3.09 -37.74
CA LEU A 714 9.38 4.39 -38.13
C LEU A 714 10.90 4.44 -37.95
N SER A 715 11.41 3.99 -36.79
CA SER A 715 12.88 3.91 -36.60
C SER A 715 13.54 3.04 -37.64
N SER A 716 13.00 1.83 -37.88
CA SER A 716 13.55 0.90 -38.85
C SER A 716 13.58 1.45 -40.29
N VAL A 717 12.57 2.22 -40.69
CA VAL A 717 12.56 2.87 -42.03
C VAL A 717 13.73 3.87 -42.14
N PHE A 718 14.02 4.64 -41.12
CA PHE A 718 15.14 5.58 -41.11
C PHE A 718 16.49 4.85 -41.03
N ASP A 719 16.59 3.77 -40.28
CA ASP A 719 17.78 2.89 -40.32
C ASP A 719 18.07 2.39 -41.76
N PHE A 720 17.03 1.90 -42.47
CA PHE A 720 17.20 1.42 -43.86
C PHE A 720 17.53 2.55 -44.85
N LEU A 721 16.99 3.77 -44.63
CA LEU A 721 17.39 4.94 -45.42
C LEU A 721 18.86 5.29 -45.15
N THR A 722 19.32 5.21 -43.90
CA THR A 722 20.71 5.38 -43.52
C THR A 722 21.59 4.33 -44.18
N PHE A 723 21.18 3.05 -44.15
CA PHE A 723 21.91 1.96 -44.82
C PHE A 723 22.03 2.19 -46.33
N GLY A 724 20.93 2.56 -46.98
CA GLY A 724 20.90 2.92 -48.40
C GLY A 724 21.85 4.07 -48.73
N ALA A 725 21.81 5.14 -47.94
CA ALA A 725 22.68 6.28 -48.08
C ALA A 725 24.19 5.90 -47.93
N LEU A 726 24.51 5.13 -46.88
CA LEU A 726 25.87 4.71 -46.59
C LEU A 726 26.44 3.84 -47.71
N ILE A 727 25.64 2.90 -48.24
CA ILE A 727 26.09 1.96 -49.29
C ILE A 727 26.10 2.63 -50.67
N MET A 728 25.01 3.32 -51.05
CA MET A 728 24.80 3.80 -52.42
C MET A 728 25.39 5.19 -52.71
N LEU A 729 25.34 6.11 -51.67
CA LEU A 729 25.86 7.48 -51.88
C LEU A 729 27.30 7.65 -51.37
N PHE A 730 27.58 7.09 -50.20
CA PHE A 730 28.88 7.29 -49.55
C PHE A 730 29.87 6.17 -49.84
N HIS A 731 29.41 5.01 -50.38
CA HIS A 731 30.27 3.83 -50.62
C HIS A 731 31.12 3.46 -49.40
N ALA A 732 30.48 3.53 -48.19
CA ALA A 732 31.15 3.38 -46.92
C ALA A 732 31.78 1.99 -46.76
N SER A 733 32.98 1.95 -46.21
CA SER A 733 33.62 0.70 -45.78
C SER A 733 32.79 0.08 -44.62
N PRO A 734 32.92 -1.22 -44.33
CA PRO A 734 32.23 -1.85 -43.24
C PRO A 734 32.41 -1.15 -41.89
N ASP A 735 33.58 -0.63 -41.59
CA ASP A 735 33.88 0.05 -40.34
C ASP A 735 33.29 1.48 -40.27
N GLU A 736 33.34 2.20 -41.40
CA GLU A 736 32.64 3.50 -41.53
C GLU A 736 31.13 3.30 -41.43
N PHE A 737 30.56 2.23 -42.02
CA PHE A 737 29.14 1.92 -41.93
C PHE A 737 28.73 1.69 -40.48
N ARG A 738 29.46 0.83 -39.75
CA ARG A 738 29.20 0.52 -38.35
C ARG A 738 29.25 1.76 -37.50
N THR A 739 30.26 2.62 -37.70
CA THR A 739 30.42 3.84 -36.93
C THR A 739 29.33 4.87 -37.24
N ALA A 740 29.02 5.07 -38.52
CA ALA A 740 28.00 6.01 -38.96
C ALA A 740 26.62 5.61 -38.47
N TRP A 741 26.28 4.31 -38.54
CA TRP A 741 25.00 3.84 -38.01
C TRP A 741 24.96 3.85 -36.50
N PHE A 742 26.04 3.55 -35.77
CA PHE A 742 26.09 3.72 -34.33
C PHE A 742 25.76 5.16 -33.91
N ILE A 743 26.33 6.14 -34.56
CA ILE A 743 26.10 7.57 -34.29
C ILE A 743 24.63 7.93 -34.59
N GLU A 744 24.09 7.51 -35.72
CA GLU A 744 22.72 7.76 -36.13
C GLU A 744 21.73 7.11 -35.13
N SER A 745 21.92 5.82 -34.85
CA SER A 745 21.09 5.05 -33.92
C SER A 745 21.06 5.68 -32.53
N MET A 746 22.22 6.08 -31.99
CA MET A 746 22.28 6.77 -30.68
C MET A 746 21.58 8.12 -30.71
N ALA A 747 21.75 8.91 -31.77
CA ALA A 747 21.10 10.20 -31.89
C ALA A 747 19.56 10.06 -31.99
N THR A 748 19.06 9.14 -32.81
CA THR A 748 17.63 8.90 -32.99
C THR A 748 17.00 8.36 -31.71
N GLN A 749 17.62 7.36 -31.06
CA GLN A 749 17.12 6.75 -29.83
C GLN A 749 17.09 7.73 -28.65
N ILE A 750 18.15 8.52 -28.43
CA ILE A 750 18.21 9.44 -27.30
C ILE A 750 17.34 10.67 -27.55
N LEU A 751 17.36 11.27 -28.74
CA LEU A 751 16.58 12.48 -28.99
C LEU A 751 15.07 12.21 -29.08
N VAL A 752 14.62 11.03 -29.49
CA VAL A 752 13.20 10.67 -29.52
C VAL A 752 12.61 10.56 -28.11
N ILE A 753 13.43 10.39 -27.06
CA ILE A 753 13.01 10.45 -25.65
C ILE A 753 12.27 11.76 -25.39
N PHE A 754 12.79 12.89 -25.87
CA PHE A 754 12.17 14.21 -25.68
C PHE A 754 10.82 14.35 -26.41
N ILE A 755 10.57 13.52 -27.42
CA ILE A 755 9.30 13.47 -28.16
C ILE A 755 8.29 12.54 -27.44
N ILE A 756 8.68 11.28 -27.19
CA ILE A 756 7.78 10.24 -26.65
C ILE A 756 7.37 10.51 -25.19
N ARG A 757 8.20 11.20 -24.39
CA ARG A 757 7.95 11.50 -22.98
C ARG A 757 6.67 12.31 -22.72
N THR A 758 6.11 12.99 -23.72
CA THR A 758 4.93 13.81 -23.59
C THR A 758 3.83 13.41 -24.57
N ASN A 759 2.58 13.43 -24.11
CA ASN A 759 1.42 13.20 -24.99
C ASN A 759 1.09 14.42 -25.86
N GLY A 760 1.55 15.63 -25.48
CA GLY A 760 1.41 16.86 -26.21
C GLY A 760 2.57 17.11 -27.18
N ARG A 761 2.66 18.34 -27.71
CA ARG A 761 3.78 18.76 -28.57
C ARG A 761 5.07 18.87 -27.73
N ALA A 762 6.16 18.28 -28.21
CA ALA A 762 7.43 18.19 -27.45
C ALA A 762 7.95 19.58 -27.04
N TRP A 763 7.89 20.56 -27.92
CA TRP A 763 8.39 21.94 -27.68
C TRP A 763 7.53 22.77 -26.69
N ARG A 764 6.36 22.26 -26.26
CA ARG A 764 5.53 22.90 -25.23
C ARG A 764 5.71 22.33 -23.83
N SER A 765 6.53 21.30 -23.68
CA SER A 765 6.78 20.63 -22.40
C SER A 765 8.29 20.55 -22.15
N TRP A 766 8.77 21.36 -21.23
CA TRP A 766 10.18 21.33 -20.84
C TRP A 766 10.51 20.05 -20.08
N PRO A 767 11.57 19.33 -20.43
CA PRO A 767 12.02 18.18 -19.69
C PRO A 767 12.61 18.59 -18.34
N ASP A 768 12.63 17.63 -17.39
CA ASP A 768 13.36 17.83 -16.15
C ASP A 768 14.87 18.01 -16.41
N PRO A 769 15.59 18.86 -15.66
CA PRO A 769 17.03 19.03 -15.82
C PRO A 769 17.84 17.73 -15.70
N VAL A 770 17.43 16.80 -14.83
CA VAL A 770 18.12 15.52 -14.67
C VAL A 770 17.96 14.65 -15.92
N LEU A 771 16.76 14.58 -16.50
CA LEU A 771 16.53 13.87 -17.77
C LEU A 771 17.32 14.52 -18.91
N SER A 772 17.31 15.85 -18.99
CA SER A 772 18.07 16.56 -20.01
C SER A 772 19.58 16.30 -19.88
N ALA A 773 20.12 16.34 -18.66
CA ALA A 773 21.52 16.10 -18.40
C ALA A 773 21.93 14.67 -18.72
N SER A 774 21.18 13.64 -18.23
CA SER A 774 21.50 12.25 -18.49
C SER A 774 21.47 11.93 -19.99
N SER A 775 20.42 12.37 -20.70
CA SER A 775 20.27 12.13 -22.13
C SER A 775 21.33 12.87 -22.96
N LEU A 776 21.59 14.16 -22.68
CA LEU A 776 22.57 14.92 -23.44
C LEU A 776 24.01 14.50 -23.16
N VAL A 777 24.34 14.11 -21.92
CA VAL A 777 25.66 13.54 -21.60
C VAL A 777 25.86 12.21 -22.32
N ALA A 778 24.87 11.31 -22.29
CA ALA A 778 24.94 10.04 -23.01
C ALA A 778 25.11 10.26 -24.52
N LEU A 779 24.35 11.20 -25.11
CA LEU A 779 24.48 11.57 -26.52
C LEU A 779 25.87 12.13 -26.82
N LEU A 780 26.38 13.04 -25.99
CA LEU A 780 27.71 13.63 -26.17
C LEU A 780 28.80 12.55 -26.14
N VAL A 781 28.71 11.62 -25.19
CA VAL A 781 29.64 10.47 -25.11
C VAL A 781 29.55 9.63 -26.38
N ALA A 782 28.32 9.28 -26.81
CA ALA A 782 28.12 8.52 -28.05
C ALA A 782 28.71 9.20 -29.30
N MET A 783 28.56 10.52 -29.39
CA MET A 783 29.12 11.30 -30.50
C MET A 783 30.63 11.41 -30.46
N LEU A 784 31.24 11.47 -29.26
CA LEU A 784 32.67 11.69 -29.11
C LEU A 784 33.50 10.41 -29.15
N VAL A 785 32.99 9.30 -28.61
CA VAL A 785 33.72 8.02 -28.51
C VAL A 785 34.34 7.57 -29.81
N PRO A 786 33.67 7.63 -30.99
CA PRO A 786 34.26 7.23 -32.28
C PRO A 786 35.51 8.04 -32.70
N PHE A 787 35.67 9.24 -32.16
CA PHE A 787 36.80 10.12 -32.50
C PHE A 787 37.92 10.07 -31.44
N THR A 788 37.83 9.20 -30.48
CA THR A 788 38.81 9.05 -29.40
C THR A 788 39.62 7.76 -29.58
N PRO A 789 40.78 7.61 -28.92
CA PRO A 789 41.52 6.34 -28.90
C PRO A 789 40.70 5.18 -28.31
N LEU A 790 39.78 5.44 -27.41
CA LEU A 790 38.83 4.47 -26.89
C LEU A 790 37.94 3.88 -28.00
N GLY A 791 37.53 4.69 -28.97
CA GLY A 791 36.71 4.24 -30.10
C GLY A 791 37.39 3.14 -30.94
N ALA A 792 38.70 3.20 -31.06
CA ALA A 792 39.43 2.17 -31.77
C ALA A 792 39.30 0.78 -31.13
N TRP A 793 39.16 0.68 -29.80
CA TRP A 793 38.91 -0.59 -29.09
C TRP A 793 37.54 -1.20 -29.42
N PHE A 794 36.57 -0.36 -29.77
CA PHE A 794 35.25 -0.78 -30.24
C PHE A 794 35.20 -0.96 -31.76
N GLY A 795 36.29 -0.80 -32.47
CA GLY A 795 36.36 -0.89 -33.95
C GLY A 795 35.69 0.28 -34.66
N PHE A 796 35.63 1.48 -34.03
CA PHE A 796 35.13 2.68 -34.67
C PHE A 796 36.20 3.38 -35.48
N VAL A 797 35.78 3.97 -36.60
CA VAL A 797 36.58 4.80 -37.51
C VAL A 797 35.88 6.14 -37.69
N ALA A 798 36.62 7.26 -37.64
CA ALA A 798 36.05 8.59 -37.81
C ALA A 798 35.37 8.77 -39.18
N PRO A 799 34.03 8.97 -39.25
CA PRO A 799 33.36 9.15 -40.53
C PRO A 799 33.69 10.51 -41.17
N PRO A 800 33.66 10.61 -42.50
CA PRO A 800 33.85 11.89 -43.21
C PRO A 800 32.84 12.94 -42.82
N PRO A 801 33.19 14.24 -42.77
CA PRO A 801 32.29 15.31 -42.35
C PRO A 801 30.99 15.40 -43.17
N LEU A 802 31.05 15.10 -44.47
CA LEU A 802 29.85 15.09 -45.32
C LEU A 802 28.87 13.98 -44.94
N MET A 803 29.38 12.81 -44.55
CA MET A 803 28.58 11.71 -44.03
C MET A 803 27.90 12.07 -42.74
N MET A 804 28.63 12.74 -41.83
CA MET A 804 28.07 13.25 -40.57
C MET A 804 26.95 14.28 -40.80
N ALA A 805 27.12 15.16 -41.79
CA ALA A 805 26.04 16.11 -42.15
C ALA A 805 24.80 15.41 -42.71
N GLY A 806 24.98 14.33 -43.51
CA GLY A 806 23.91 13.50 -44.02
C GLY A 806 23.15 12.78 -42.89
N ILE A 807 23.87 12.21 -41.91
CA ILE A 807 23.29 11.58 -40.73
C ILE A 807 22.51 12.62 -39.91
N ALA A 808 23.06 13.79 -39.63
CA ALA A 808 22.40 14.86 -38.90
C ALA A 808 21.07 15.28 -39.57
N ALA A 809 21.06 15.38 -40.90
CA ALA A 809 19.85 15.71 -41.65
C ALA A 809 18.80 14.59 -41.53
N LEU A 810 19.17 13.31 -41.62
CA LEU A 810 18.26 12.17 -41.41
C LEU A 810 17.66 12.16 -40.01
N VAL A 811 18.49 12.39 -38.98
CA VAL A 811 18.01 12.49 -37.57
C VAL A 811 16.97 13.59 -37.43
N VAL A 812 17.20 14.78 -37.98
CA VAL A 812 16.23 15.90 -37.92
C VAL A 812 14.92 15.52 -38.60
N VAL A 813 14.97 14.89 -39.78
CA VAL A 813 13.76 14.43 -40.48
C VAL A 813 13.04 13.34 -39.68
N TYR A 814 13.78 12.39 -39.11
CA TYR A 814 13.21 11.36 -38.22
C TYR A 814 12.44 11.97 -37.05
N LEU A 815 13.05 12.92 -36.33
CA LEU A 815 12.43 13.59 -35.19
C LEU A 815 11.15 14.36 -35.61
N ALA A 816 11.16 15.01 -36.78
CA ALA A 816 9.97 15.65 -37.30
C ALA A 816 8.84 14.65 -37.62
N CYS A 817 9.19 13.52 -38.27
CA CYS A 817 8.25 12.44 -38.56
C CYS A 817 7.71 11.79 -37.26
N ALA A 818 8.57 11.57 -36.27
CA ALA A 818 8.17 11.02 -34.97
C ALA A 818 7.17 11.93 -34.25
N GLU A 819 7.41 13.25 -34.23
CA GLU A 819 6.48 14.22 -33.65
C GLU A 819 5.14 14.29 -34.40
N LEU A 820 5.14 14.16 -35.74
CA LEU A 820 3.90 14.13 -36.53
C LEU A 820 3.11 12.81 -36.33
N LEU A 821 3.79 11.68 -36.21
CA LEU A 821 3.17 10.36 -36.08
C LEU A 821 2.68 10.07 -34.65
N LYS A 822 3.33 10.66 -33.62
CA LYS A 822 3.01 10.47 -32.22
C LYS A 822 1.52 10.65 -31.87
N PRO A 823 0.79 11.70 -32.29
CA PRO A 823 -0.63 11.86 -31.97
C PRO A 823 -1.49 10.71 -32.52
N PHE A 824 -1.10 10.17 -33.67
CA PHE A 824 -1.78 9.02 -34.28
C PHE A 824 -1.52 7.74 -33.47
N ALA A 825 -0.28 7.49 -33.08
CA ALA A 825 0.10 6.34 -32.24
C ALA A 825 -0.63 6.35 -30.89
N ILE A 826 -0.74 7.53 -30.25
CA ILE A 826 -1.46 7.70 -28.97
C ILE A 826 -2.96 7.47 -29.17
N ARG A 827 -3.58 8.03 -30.23
CA ARG A 827 -5.02 7.84 -30.49
C ARG A 827 -5.37 6.39 -30.86
N ALA A 828 -4.51 5.71 -31.61
CA ALA A 828 -4.68 4.29 -31.92
C ALA A 828 -4.64 3.42 -30.65
N GLY A 829 -3.85 3.81 -29.67
CA GLY A 829 -3.82 3.22 -28.34
C GLY A 829 -5.08 3.50 -27.49
N LEU A 830 -5.86 4.57 -27.77
CA LEU A 830 -7.06 4.91 -26.99
C LEU A 830 -8.36 4.25 -27.52
N LYS A 831 -8.35 3.68 -28.73
CA LYS A 831 -9.51 3.03 -29.37
C LYS A 831 -9.54 1.52 -29.08
N GLY A 832 -9.46 1.12 -27.80
CA GLY A 832 -9.53 -0.29 -27.43
C GLY A 832 -10.02 -0.50 -26.03
#